data_ed19a957687b97e22f69e1e6cef022ac
#
_entry.id   ed19a957687b97e22f69e1e6cef022ac
#
_cell.length_a   1.000
_cell.length_b   1.000
_cell.length_c   1.000
_cell.angle_alpha   90.00
_cell.angle_beta   90.00
_cell.angle_gamma   90.00
#
_symmetry.space_group_name_H-M   'P 1'
#
loop_
_entity.id
_entity.type
_entity.pdbx_description
1 polymer ?
#
loop_
_entity_poly.entity_id
_entity_poly.type
_entity_poly.pdbx_seq_one_letter_code
_entity_poly.pdbx_strand_id
1 'polypeptide(L)'
;MDQRWLAGVMPSTVPGGTRPILGRGQRNRFADFDTIPVHFVVRRVTIPDRCAMTTSEALDQIRARILSDYGLLFLKTFEEERWESELAEVLLEVERGLVTWTITDGPQPPPGLEEQACTDPLWFLEQVESYPENHVFLLKDFQPCFADVRVVRRLRDLAPRLAGQGKTVLFLGAGLSVPLDLQKESFEIDLPLPGIEEIRQELDTALAVRNSSGDTPLEIAPEIEEKLIKGVLGLTSREARKALQLALQGRDMVDDDAFRLLVAEKRHLVQGSDLLEFYDLEEGVRDVGGLEVLKDWLRQRAEAFTERAREQGIPLPKGLLLLGVQGCGKSLTARATARLLSFPLVRLDVANLLSSDRGTSERNLRDVLRLMETIAPAVLWLDEIEKGFAGLGEESKGQDAVMARLFGSFLTWMEGRKQPVFVVATANSVANLPPELLRRGRFDELFFVDLPNYHERLDILGIHLGKRGWKPEKYDLERIANRTEGFSGAELEQIVVAAMIDSFGQGRLLSQDDLEKSRDQTVPLSVTMEEKVFELREWASTRCRRATLDSRVTKMIEDEHRRLSQIPLDDDGPASESWQQLAEHGQVNAGIVEFLRKFDTTTFATIVEKFGKYFPGVGEQGLALRSDPNIVLWAGLSQGLAETLANLIASRRVYVHPVSADQYREGLAPPKLPPVASMPEGKLPRPGWFPAALRLLPPPGGSSGRFGRVTRIKLQSK
;
A
#
# COMPACT_ATOMS: atom_id res chain seq x y z
N MET A 1 -42.92 34.60 -27.22
CA MET A 1 -44.34 34.42 -26.88
C MET A 1 -44.32 33.58 -25.62
N ASP A 2 -44.27 34.22 -24.55
CA ASP A 2 -45.30 34.61 -23.56
C ASP A 2 -45.71 33.44 -22.72
N GLN A 3 -45.28 33.47 -21.51
CA GLN A 3 -45.73 34.13 -20.28
C GLN A 3 -46.68 33.26 -19.46
N ARG A 4 -46.20 32.96 -18.21
CA ARG A 4 -46.77 33.34 -16.88
C ARG A 4 -48.06 32.63 -16.47
N TRP A 5 -48.13 32.16 -15.22
CA TRP A 5 -48.52 32.81 -13.95
C TRP A 5 -48.33 31.79 -12.81
N LEU A 6 -47.58 32.03 -11.76
CA LEU A 6 -47.83 32.63 -10.43
C LEU A 6 -48.77 31.77 -9.54
N ALA A 7 -48.31 31.29 -8.42
CA ALA A 7 -48.01 31.91 -7.14
C ALA A 7 -49.09 31.64 -6.09
N GLY A 8 -48.62 31.35 -4.89
CA GLY A 8 -49.16 31.80 -3.61
C GLY A 8 -49.74 30.66 -2.77
N VAL A 9 -49.54 30.45 -1.54
CA VAL A 9 -49.18 31.26 -0.38
C VAL A 9 -49.14 30.33 0.84
N MET A 10 -48.15 30.45 1.68
CA MET A 10 -48.21 30.09 3.10
C MET A 10 -49.07 31.14 3.86
N PRO A 11 -49.42 31.09 5.15
CA PRO A 11 -48.68 30.51 6.28
C PRO A 11 -49.50 30.10 7.53
N SER A 12 -48.74 29.70 8.57
CA SER A 12 -48.89 29.96 10.00
C SER A 12 -49.87 29.08 10.84
N THR A 13 -49.53 28.59 11.96
CA THR A 13 -49.04 28.98 13.26
C THR A 13 -49.40 27.89 14.30
N VAL A 14 -48.53 27.71 15.24
CA VAL A 14 -48.64 27.00 16.53
C VAL A 14 -49.57 27.78 17.46
N PRO A 15 -50.19 27.32 18.55
CA PRO A 15 -49.50 26.77 19.72
C PRO A 15 -50.27 25.78 20.65
N GLY A 16 -49.49 25.11 21.47
CA GLY A 16 -49.55 25.15 22.94
C GLY A 16 -50.41 24.10 23.67
N GLY A 17 -49.79 23.40 24.59
CA GLY A 17 -50.36 23.32 25.93
C GLY A 17 -50.60 21.92 26.54
N THR A 18 -49.71 21.63 27.50
CA THR A 18 -50.00 21.05 28.85
C THR A 18 -50.28 19.56 29.07
N ARG A 19 -49.39 18.99 29.91
CA ARG A 19 -49.64 17.83 30.81
C ARG A 19 -50.68 18.18 31.88
N PRO A 20 -51.36 17.15 32.50
CA PRO A 20 -50.88 16.58 33.79
C PRO A 20 -51.25 15.06 33.95
N ILE A 21 -50.42 14.30 34.65
CA ILE A 21 -50.31 13.85 36.04
C ILE A 21 -51.46 13.02 36.61
N LEU A 22 -51.10 11.75 37.03
CA LEU A 22 -51.57 10.90 38.13
C LEU A 22 -52.96 10.22 38.10
N GLY A 23 -52.88 8.88 38.37
CA GLY A 23 -53.99 8.10 38.90
C GLY A 23 -53.64 6.62 39.10
N ARG A 24 -53.37 6.24 40.34
CA ARG A 24 -53.23 4.88 40.86
C ARG A 24 -54.55 4.11 40.82
N GLY A 25 -54.45 2.78 40.58
CA GLY A 25 -55.24 1.81 41.34
C GLY A 25 -56.12 0.84 40.53
N GLN A 26 -55.81 -0.37 40.51
CA GLN A 26 -56.44 -1.52 41.15
C GLN A 26 -56.18 -2.84 40.46
N ARG A 27 -55.86 -3.79 41.31
CA ARG A 27 -55.69 -5.24 41.02
C ARG A 27 -56.98 -5.84 40.51
N ASN A 28 -56.83 -6.79 39.57
CA ASN A 28 -57.61 -8.03 39.71
C ASN A 28 -56.87 -9.21 39.03
N ARG A 29 -56.94 -10.33 39.74
CA ARG A 29 -56.44 -11.67 39.48
C ARG A 29 -57.16 -12.31 38.30
N PHE A 30 -56.41 -13.07 37.48
CA PHE A 30 -56.85 -14.43 37.03
C PHE A 30 -55.63 -15.22 36.51
N ALA A 31 -55.39 -16.27 37.18
CA ALA A 31 -55.07 -17.67 36.89
C ALA A 31 -53.99 -18.02 35.84
N ASP A 32 -53.00 -18.69 36.37
CA ASP A 32 -52.03 -19.66 35.85
C ASP A 32 -52.36 -20.32 34.50
N PHE A 33 -51.43 -20.16 33.54
CA PHE A 33 -51.14 -21.17 32.54
C PHE A 33 -49.62 -21.32 32.43
N ASP A 34 -49.15 -22.55 32.60
CA ASP A 34 -47.76 -23.00 32.56
C ASP A 34 -47.06 -22.53 31.30
N THR A 35 -46.01 -21.71 31.48
CA THR A 35 -45.13 -21.26 30.44
C THR A 35 -43.94 -22.22 30.33
N ILE A 36 -43.89 -22.98 29.24
CA ILE A 36 -42.71 -23.66 28.78
C ILE A 36 -41.70 -22.57 28.37
N PRO A 37 -40.44 -22.53 28.89
CA PRO A 37 -39.46 -21.57 28.47
C PRO A 37 -38.89 -21.96 27.10
N VAL A 38 -39.43 -21.36 26.05
CA VAL A 38 -38.76 -21.36 24.74
C VAL A 38 -37.62 -20.37 24.84
N HIS A 39 -36.41 -20.87 25.13
CA HIS A 39 -35.17 -20.10 24.92
C HIS A 39 -34.99 -19.83 23.44
N PHE A 40 -35.50 -18.71 22.96
CA PHE A 40 -35.02 -18.11 21.72
C PHE A 40 -33.61 -17.62 21.98
N VAL A 41 -32.62 -18.46 21.67
CA VAL A 41 -31.23 -18.01 21.42
C VAL A 41 -31.30 -17.21 20.11
N VAL A 42 -31.53 -15.91 20.22
CA VAL A 42 -31.22 -14.99 19.14
C VAL A 42 -29.69 -15.02 18.99
N ARG A 43 -29.19 -16.00 18.24
CA ARG A 43 -27.89 -15.85 17.63
C ARG A 43 -28.00 -14.57 16.79
N ARG A 44 -27.38 -13.49 17.27
CA ARG A 44 -26.97 -12.40 16.39
C ARG A 44 -26.23 -13.09 15.24
N VAL A 45 -26.84 -13.13 14.08
CA VAL A 45 -26.16 -13.35 12.81
C VAL A 45 -25.29 -12.10 12.66
N THR A 46 -24.12 -12.12 13.23
CA THR A 46 -23.00 -11.31 12.77
C THR A 46 -22.84 -11.76 11.32
N ILE A 47 -23.23 -10.90 10.40
CA ILE A 47 -22.80 -11.02 9.00
C ILE A 47 -21.28 -11.07 9.09
N PRO A 48 -20.62 -12.21 8.77
CA PRO A 48 -19.18 -12.26 8.79
C PRO A 48 -18.73 -11.25 7.73
N ASP A 49 -17.75 -10.44 8.08
CA ASP A 49 -16.99 -9.67 7.10
C ASP A 49 -16.65 -10.62 5.95
N ARG A 50 -17.17 -10.28 4.75
CA ARG A 50 -17.10 -11.17 3.60
C ARG A 50 -15.66 -11.34 3.14
N CYS A 51 -14.96 -12.30 3.69
CA CYS A 51 -13.82 -12.95 3.06
C CYS A 51 -14.23 -13.46 1.67
N ALA A 52 -13.29 -13.60 0.74
CA ALA A 52 -13.58 -14.24 -0.53
C ALA A 52 -14.29 -15.58 -0.26
N MET A 53 -15.39 -15.83 -0.96
CA MET A 53 -16.21 -17.02 -0.79
C MET A 53 -15.34 -18.26 -1.05
N THR A 54 -15.32 -19.21 -0.13
CA THR A 54 -14.65 -20.49 -0.31
C THR A 54 -15.53 -21.45 -1.10
N THR A 55 -14.95 -22.52 -1.63
CA THR A 55 -15.68 -23.60 -2.31
C THR A 55 -16.80 -24.15 -1.41
N SER A 56 -16.50 -24.43 -0.14
CA SER A 56 -17.47 -24.90 0.83
C SER A 56 -18.61 -23.91 1.06
N GLU A 57 -18.32 -22.61 1.22
CA GLU A 57 -19.34 -21.58 1.36
C GLU A 57 -20.22 -21.43 0.11
N ALA A 58 -19.65 -21.63 -1.08
CA ALA A 58 -20.41 -21.61 -2.33
C ALA A 58 -21.37 -22.79 -2.40
N LEU A 59 -20.88 -23.99 -2.07
CA LEU A 59 -21.70 -25.22 -2.01
C LEU A 59 -22.82 -25.10 -0.98
N ASP A 60 -22.54 -24.55 0.21
CA ASP A 60 -23.56 -24.30 1.23
C ASP A 60 -24.63 -23.31 0.76
N GLN A 61 -24.22 -22.27 0.01
CA GLN A 61 -25.15 -21.32 -0.58
C GLN A 61 -26.04 -21.95 -1.66
N ILE A 62 -25.46 -22.78 -2.51
CA ILE A 62 -26.19 -23.50 -3.55
C ILE A 62 -27.17 -24.49 -2.89
N ARG A 63 -26.70 -25.30 -1.93
CA ARG A 63 -27.50 -26.23 -1.15
C ARG A 63 -28.70 -25.54 -0.48
N ALA A 64 -28.45 -24.43 0.22
CA ALA A 64 -29.50 -23.69 0.91
C ALA A 64 -30.59 -23.20 -0.06
N ARG A 65 -30.24 -22.77 -1.27
CA ARG A 65 -31.19 -22.29 -2.28
C ARG A 65 -31.97 -23.43 -2.93
N ILE A 66 -31.30 -24.54 -3.21
CA ILE A 66 -31.94 -25.74 -3.72
C ILE A 66 -32.99 -26.23 -2.70
N LEU A 67 -32.64 -26.26 -1.41
CA LEU A 67 -33.58 -26.66 -0.33
C LEU A 67 -34.68 -25.62 -0.05
N SER A 68 -34.49 -24.38 -0.48
CA SER A 68 -35.48 -23.30 -0.37
C SER A 68 -36.31 -23.13 -1.65
N ASP A 69 -36.31 -24.13 -2.53
CA ASP A 69 -37.09 -24.20 -3.77
C ASP A 69 -36.86 -23.03 -4.74
N TYR A 70 -35.60 -22.53 -4.84
CA TYR A 70 -35.23 -21.60 -5.91
C TYR A 70 -35.30 -22.32 -7.26
N GLY A 71 -36.13 -21.82 -8.20
CA GLY A 71 -36.34 -22.45 -9.51
C GLY A 71 -35.14 -22.30 -10.45
N LEU A 72 -34.41 -21.14 -10.42
CA LEU A 72 -33.34 -20.83 -11.33
C LEU A 72 -32.13 -20.32 -10.57
N LEU A 73 -30.94 -20.89 -10.81
CA LEU A 73 -29.63 -20.41 -10.29
C LEU A 73 -28.64 -20.24 -11.43
N PHE A 74 -27.89 -19.15 -11.42
CA PHE A 74 -26.84 -18.84 -12.38
C PHE A 74 -25.47 -18.94 -11.68
N LEU A 75 -24.69 -19.93 -12.11
CA LEU A 75 -23.38 -20.26 -11.54
C LEU A 75 -22.29 -19.87 -12.53
N LYS A 76 -21.52 -18.82 -12.21
CA LYS A 76 -20.45 -18.33 -13.06
C LYS A 76 -19.13 -18.98 -12.72
N THR A 77 -18.53 -19.69 -13.67
CA THR A 77 -17.22 -20.33 -13.53
C THR A 77 -16.60 -20.65 -14.87
N PHE A 78 -15.26 -20.76 -14.88
CA PHE A 78 -14.47 -21.32 -15.99
C PHE A 78 -14.19 -22.83 -15.80
N GLU A 79 -14.57 -23.41 -14.65
CA GLU A 79 -14.21 -24.77 -14.22
C GLU A 79 -15.44 -25.68 -14.20
N GLU A 80 -15.98 -26.01 -15.37
CA GLU A 80 -17.20 -26.80 -15.45
C GLU A 80 -17.02 -28.20 -14.85
N GLU A 81 -15.96 -28.91 -15.20
CA GLU A 81 -15.70 -30.29 -14.75
C GLU A 81 -15.56 -30.38 -13.22
N ARG A 82 -14.87 -29.39 -12.59
CA ARG A 82 -14.72 -29.34 -11.15
C ARG A 82 -16.07 -29.13 -10.46
N TRP A 83 -16.79 -28.08 -10.89
CA TRP A 83 -18.07 -27.74 -10.26
C TRP A 83 -19.18 -28.75 -10.52
N GLU A 84 -19.16 -29.44 -11.66
CA GLU A 84 -20.07 -30.57 -11.90
C GLU A 84 -19.82 -31.69 -10.90
N SER A 85 -18.57 -32.04 -10.60
CA SER A 85 -18.22 -33.06 -9.60
C SER A 85 -18.64 -32.64 -8.19
N GLU A 86 -18.32 -31.40 -7.77
CA GLU A 86 -18.69 -30.84 -6.47
C GLU A 86 -20.22 -30.78 -6.29
N LEU A 87 -20.95 -30.35 -7.33
CA LEU A 87 -22.40 -30.31 -7.31
C LEU A 87 -23.00 -31.71 -7.22
N ALA A 88 -22.44 -32.71 -7.91
CA ALA A 88 -22.92 -34.08 -7.86
C ALA A 88 -22.81 -34.65 -6.44
N GLU A 89 -21.70 -34.37 -5.73
CA GLU A 89 -21.51 -34.81 -4.32
C GLU A 89 -22.55 -34.15 -3.39
N VAL A 90 -22.71 -32.84 -3.49
CA VAL A 90 -23.70 -32.11 -2.67
C VAL A 90 -25.12 -32.56 -2.95
N LEU A 91 -25.48 -32.87 -4.20
CA LEU A 91 -26.81 -33.31 -4.58
C LEU A 91 -27.08 -34.73 -4.08
N LEU A 92 -26.10 -35.61 -3.99
CA LEU A 92 -26.23 -36.91 -3.34
C LEU A 92 -26.57 -36.78 -1.86
N GLU A 93 -25.99 -35.84 -1.14
CA GLU A 93 -26.27 -35.59 0.28
C GLU A 93 -27.69 -35.09 0.54
N VAL A 94 -28.32 -34.41 -0.41
CA VAL A 94 -29.70 -33.91 -0.32
C VAL A 94 -30.70 -34.79 -1.06
N GLU A 95 -30.29 -36.00 -1.45
CA GLU A 95 -31.14 -37.00 -2.14
C GLU A 95 -31.82 -36.44 -3.41
N ARG A 96 -31.06 -35.66 -4.23
CA ARG A 96 -31.56 -35.13 -5.50
C ARG A 96 -30.81 -35.70 -6.70
N GLY A 97 -31.53 -36.06 -7.75
CA GLY A 97 -30.96 -36.52 -9.03
C GLY A 97 -30.35 -35.34 -9.82
N LEU A 98 -29.22 -35.56 -10.47
CA LEU A 98 -28.61 -34.60 -11.37
C LEU A 98 -28.84 -35.00 -12.83
N VAL A 99 -29.37 -34.09 -13.64
CA VAL A 99 -29.51 -34.22 -15.09
C VAL A 99 -28.66 -33.12 -15.72
N THR A 100 -27.61 -33.49 -16.45
CA THR A 100 -26.77 -32.54 -17.17
C THR A 100 -27.25 -32.39 -18.62
N TRP A 101 -27.27 -31.16 -19.13
CA TRP A 101 -27.59 -30.85 -20.52
C TRP A 101 -26.52 -29.99 -21.15
N THR A 102 -26.15 -30.37 -22.39
CA THR A 102 -25.27 -29.55 -23.24
C THR A 102 -25.92 -29.38 -24.61
N ILE A 103 -25.52 -28.33 -25.34
CA ILE A 103 -26.02 -28.09 -26.71
C ILE A 103 -25.48 -29.12 -27.70
N THR A 104 -24.42 -29.85 -27.37
CA THR A 104 -23.78 -30.87 -28.21
C THR A 104 -24.40 -32.25 -28.01
N ASP A 105 -24.64 -32.63 -26.76
CA ASP A 105 -24.97 -34.03 -26.42
C ASP A 105 -26.44 -34.17 -25.96
N GLY A 106 -27.12 -33.05 -25.68
CA GLY A 106 -28.46 -33.08 -25.09
C GLY A 106 -28.46 -33.50 -23.63
N PRO A 107 -29.62 -33.96 -23.09
CA PRO A 107 -29.74 -34.36 -21.71
C PRO A 107 -29.00 -35.69 -21.42
N GLN A 108 -28.24 -35.68 -20.32
CA GLN A 108 -27.62 -36.90 -19.76
C GLN A 108 -28.28 -37.18 -18.39
N PRO A 109 -29.30 -38.04 -18.35
CA PRO A 109 -29.97 -38.38 -17.11
C PRO A 109 -29.13 -39.31 -16.22
N PRO A 110 -29.38 -39.35 -14.91
CA PRO A 110 -28.76 -40.31 -14.03
C PRO A 110 -29.10 -41.75 -14.42
N PRO A 111 -28.33 -42.76 -14.01
CA PRO A 111 -28.55 -44.16 -14.35
C PRO A 111 -29.98 -44.63 -13.99
N GLY A 112 -30.69 -45.20 -14.96
CA GLY A 112 -32.06 -45.71 -14.79
C GLY A 112 -33.15 -44.86 -15.43
N LEU A 113 -32.82 -43.69 -15.98
CA LEU A 113 -33.71 -42.90 -16.83
C LEU A 113 -33.30 -43.06 -18.31
N GLU A 114 -34.27 -43.05 -19.24
CA GLU A 114 -34.03 -43.21 -20.67
C GLU A 114 -33.30 -41.93 -21.22
N GLU A 115 -32.26 -42.13 -22.00
CA GLU A 115 -31.56 -41.08 -22.76
C GLU A 115 -32.49 -40.62 -23.92
N GLN A 116 -32.71 -39.32 -23.98
CA GLN A 116 -33.40 -38.66 -25.08
C GLN A 116 -32.42 -37.73 -25.78
N ALA A 117 -31.87 -38.11 -26.90
CA ALA A 117 -30.88 -37.34 -27.64
C ALA A 117 -31.54 -36.15 -28.35
N CYS A 118 -31.83 -35.10 -27.63
CA CYS A 118 -32.31 -33.84 -28.21
C CYS A 118 -31.53 -32.64 -27.68
N THR A 119 -30.93 -31.92 -28.56
CA THR A 119 -30.08 -30.72 -28.27
C THR A 119 -30.86 -29.41 -28.36
N ASP A 120 -32.15 -29.43 -28.70
CA ASP A 120 -32.99 -28.22 -28.72
C ASP A 120 -33.29 -27.74 -27.28
N PRO A 121 -32.81 -26.52 -26.91
CA PRO A 121 -32.99 -26.00 -25.56
C PRO A 121 -34.47 -25.80 -25.21
N LEU A 122 -35.32 -25.40 -26.14
CA LEU A 122 -36.74 -25.20 -25.87
C LEU A 122 -37.45 -26.51 -25.59
N TRP A 123 -37.20 -27.54 -26.39
CA TRP A 123 -37.72 -28.89 -26.18
C TRP A 123 -37.28 -29.43 -24.81
N PHE A 124 -36.00 -29.28 -24.44
CA PHE A 124 -35.51 -29.74 -23.14
C PHE A 124 -36.24 -29.05 -21.98
N LEU A 125 -36.38 -27.73 -22.05
CA LEU A 125 -37.14 -26.99 -21.02
C LEU A 125 -38.64 -27.37 -20.92
N GLU A 126 -39.21 -27.92 -21.98
CA GLU A 126 -40.54 -28.47 -21.94
C GLU A 126 -40.56 -29.82 -21.21
N GLN A 127 -39.51 -30.62 -21.32
CA GLN A 127 -39.42 -31.92 -20.65
C GLN A 127 -39.07 -31.82 -19.15
N VAL A 128 -38.46 -30.74 -18.68
CA VAL A 128 -38.09 -30.55 -17.27
C VAL A 128 -39.29 -30.80 -16.32
N GLU A 129 -40.50 -30.40 -16.70
CA GLU A 129 -41.69 -30.63 -15.88
C GLU A 129 -42.07 -32.12 -15.78
N SER A 130 -41.78 -32.92 -16.80
CA SER A 130 -42.13 -34.36 -16.88
C SER A 130 -41.14 -35.27 -16.14
N TYR A 131 -39.95 -34.80 -15.79
CA TYR A 131 -39.01 -35.57 -14.96
C TYR A 131 -39.60 -35.84 -13.56
N PRO A 132 -39.13 -36.88 -12.86
CA PRO A 132 -39.54 -37.11 -11.47
C PRO A 132 -39.25 -35.90 -10.57
N GLU A 133 -39.92 -35.79 -9.42
CA GLU A 133 -39.64 -34.81 -8.40
C GLU A 133 -38.20 -34.96 -7.86
N ASN A 134 -37.67 -33.92 -7.22
CA ASN A 134 -36.32 -33.91 -6.62
C ASN A 134 -35.18 -34.08 -7.62
N HIS A 135 -35.26 -33.45 -8.79
CA HIS A 135 -34.15 -33.41 -9.76
C HIS A 135 -33.61 -31.99 -9.95
N VAL A 136 -32.33 -31.90 -10.15
CA VAL A 136 -31.61 -30.68 -10.49
C VAL A 136 -31.08 -30.80 -11.91
N PHE A 137 -31.31 -29.77 -12.71
CA PHE A 137 -30.94 -29.72 -14.13
C PHE A 137 -29.76 -28.76 -14.31
N LEU A 138 -28.61 -29.28 -14.69
CA LEU A 138 -27.37 -28.52 -14.93
C LEU A 138 -27.21 -28.25 -16.42
N LEU A 139 -27.44 -27.00 -16.84
CA LEU A 139 -27.32 -26.54 -18.22
C LEU A 139 -25.99 -25.83 -18.40
N LYS A 140 -25.09 -26.44 -19.17
CA LYS A 140 -23.75 -25.88 -19.44
C LYS A 140 -23.79 -24.97 -20.65
N ASP A 141 -23.03 -23.86 -20.58
CA ASP A 141 -22.85 -22.88 -21.66
C ASP A 141 -24.15 -22.39 -22.30
N PHE A 142 -25.20 -22.24 -21.52
CA PHE A 142 -26.55 -21.91 -22.00
C PHE A 142 -26.73 -20.45 -22.46
N GLN A 143 -25.70 -19.58 -22.27
CA GLN A 143 -25.79 -18.14 -22.59
C GLN A 143 -26.24 -17.83 -24.02
N PRO A 144 -25.80 -18.53 -25.09
CA PRO A 144 -26.27 -18.28 -26.44
C PRO A 144 -27.76 -18.53 -26.64
N CYS A 145 -28.33 -19.47 -25.87
CA CYS A 145 -29.75 -19.83 -25.95
C CYS A 145 -30.68 -18.70 -25.44
N PHE A 146 -30.19 -17.79 -24.62
CA PHE A 146 -30.97 -16.63 -24.17
C PHE A 146 -31.25 -15.59 -25.27
N ALA A 147 -30.63 -15.73 -26.44
CA ALA A 147 -30.97 -14.92 -27.61
C ALA A 147 -32.35 -15.24 -28.17
N ASP A 148 -32.89 -16.46 -27.91
CA ASP A 148 -34.25 -16.84 -28.27
C ASP A 148 -35.24 -16.36 -27.19
N VAL A 149 -36.08 -15.42 -27.55
CA VAL A 149 -37.14 -14.88 -26.65
C VAL A 149 -38.07 -15.96 -26.12
N ARG A 150 -38.31 -17.04 -26.88
CA ARG A 150 -39.16 -18.16 -26.46
C ARG A 150 -38.52 -18.92 -25.28
N VAL A 151 -37.22 -19.11 -25.29
CA VAL A 151 -36.44 -19.73 -24.23
C VAL A 151 -36.55 -18.91 -22.94
N VAL A 152 -36.30 -17.60 -23.02
CA VAL A 152 -36.44 -16.70 -21.85
C VAL A 152 -37.86 -16.71 -21.30
N ARG A 153 -38.84 -16.65 -22.20
CA ARG A 153 -40.26 -16.71 -21.79
C ARG A 153 -40.59 -18.04 -21.12
N ARG A 154 -40.13 -19.15 -21.67
CA ARG A 154 -40.36 -20.50 -21.10
C ARG A 154 -39.74 -20.61 -19.71
N LEU A 155 -38.50 -20.14 -19.53
CA LEU A 155 -37.82 -20.15 -18.22
C LEU A 155 -38.57 -19.32 -17.18
N ARG A 156 -39.10 -18.16 -17.56
CA ARG A 156 -39.91 -17.32 -16.67
C ARG A 156 -41.19 -18.00 -16.24
N ASP A 157 -41.85 -18.76 -17.13
CA ASP A 157 -43.09 -19.51 -16.82
C ASP A 157 -42.76 -20.77 -16.00
N LEU A 158 -41.57 -21.35 -16.21
CA LEU A 158 -41.13 -22.59 -15.56
C LEU A 158 -40.71 -22.35 -14.10
N ALA A 159 -39.95 -21.24 -13.83
CA ALA A 159 -39.38 -20.96 -12.51
C ALA A 159 -40.37 -21.10 -11.34
N PRO A 160 -41.57 -20.49 -11.35
CA PRO A 160 -42.53 -20.64 -10.24
C PRO A 160 -43.18 -22.03 -10.17
N ARG A 161 -43.15 -22.81 -11.26
CA ARG A 161 -43.69 -24.16 -11.29
C ARG A 161 -42.73 -25.21 -10.74
N LEU A 162 -41.43 -24.96 -10.87
CA LEU A 162 -40.40 -25.82 -10.29
C LEU A 162 -40.36 -25.70 -8.77
N ALA A 163 -40.69 -24.50 -8.25
CA ALA A 163 -40.87 -24.28 -6.83
C ALA A 163 -41.97 -25.22 -6.31
N GLY A 164 -41.72 -25.99 -5.27
CA GLY A 164 -42.65 -26.96 -4.71
C GLY A 164 -42.63 -28.35 -5.34
N GLN A 165 -41.90 -28.57 -6.45
CA GLN A 165 -41.62 -29.90 -7.02
C GLN A 165 -40.24 -30.43 -6.64
N GLY A 166 -39.47 -29.69 -5.84
CA GLY A 166 -38.10 -30.01 -5.51
C GLY A 166 -37.18 -29.96 -6.73
N LYS A 167 -37.51 -29.20 -7.77
CA LYS A 167 -36.74 -29.07 -9.01
C LYS A 167 -36.08 -27.73 -9.09
N THR A 168 -34.82 -27.70 -9.57
CA THR A 168 -34.05 -26.49 -9.77
C THR A 168 -33.28 -26.59 -11.09
N VAL A 169 -33.23 -25.51 -11.85
CA VAL A 169 -32.38 -25.37 -13.04
C VAL A 169 -31.18 -24.54 -12.69
N LEU A 170 -29.99 -25.12 -12.88
CA LEU A 170 -28.67 -24.50 -12.71
C LEU A 170 -28.10 -24.17 -14.07
N PHE A 171 -27.71 -22.93 -14.31
CA PHE A 171 -26.93 -22.55 -15.48
C PHE A 171 -25.46 -22.45 -15.07
N LEU A 172 -24.57 -23.16 -15.75
CA LEU A 172 -23.14 -23.20 -15.46
C LEU A 172 -22.35 -22.69 -16.66
N GLY A 173 -21.44 -21.75 -16.46
CA GLY A 173 -20.56 -21.24 -17.52
C GLY A 173 -19.91 -19.91 -17.21
N ALA A 174 -18.86 -19.54 -17.91
CA ALA A 174 -18.06 -18.34 -17.67
C ALA A 174 -18.75 -17.04 -18.09
N GLY A 175 -19.44 -17.07 -19.24
CA GLY A 175 -20.04 -15.89 -19.87
C GLY A 175 -21.48 -15.62 -19.47
N LEU A 176 -21.99 -16.24 -18.40
CA LEU A 176 -23.38 -16.12 -18.01
C LEU A 176 -23.75 -14.69 -17.57
N SER A 177 -24.85 -14.19 -18.15
CA SER A 177 -25.51 -12.96 -17.71
C SER A 177 -27.01 -13.20 -17.58
N VAL A 178 -27.57 -12.81 -16.45
CA VAL A 178 -29.00 -13.01 -16.19
C VAL A 178 -29.83 -12.06 -17.06
N PRO A 179 -30.70 -12.57 -17.96
CA PRO A 179 -31.63 -11.73 -18.69
C PRO A 179 -32.50 -10.88 -17.75
N LEU A 180 -32.78 -9.62 -18.14
CA LEU A 180 -33.57 -8.69 -17.32
C LEU A 180 -34.89 -9.27 -16.87
N ASP A 181 -35.56 -10.07 -17.72
CA ASP A 181 -36.82 -10.69 -17.45
C ASP A 181 -36.77 -11.80 -16.38
N LEU A 182 -35.60 -12.36 -16.12
CA LEU A 182 -35.37 -13.44 -15.15
C LEU A 182 -34.76 -12.98 -13.83
N GLN A 183 -34.34 -11.72 -13.71
CA GLN A 183 -33.61 -11.19 -12.53
C GLN A 183 -34.38 -11.38 -11.20
N LYS A 184 -35.72 -11.37 -11.22
CA LYS A 184 -36.52 -11.54 -10.00
C LYS A 184 -36.79 -13.00 -9.63
N GLU A 185 -36.64 -13.91 -10.60
CA GLU A 185 -36.94 -15.33 -10.46
C GLU A 185 -35.68 -16.18 -10.32
N SER A 186 -34.52 -15.55 -10.32
CA SER A 186 -33.23 -16.23 -10.30
C SER A 186 -32.27 -15.64 -9.27
N PHE A 187 -31.22 -16.42 -8.95
CA PHE A 187 -30.13 -15.98 -8.12
C PHE A 187 -28.80 -16.27 -8.83
N GLU A 188 -27.86 -15.34 -8.73
CA GLU A 188 -26.54 -15.40 -9.37
C GLU A 188 -25.47 -15.64 -8.31
N ILE A 189 -24.56 -16.59 -8.58
CA ILE A 189 -23.42 -16.93 -7.74
C ILE A 189 -22.17 -16.93 -8.60
N ASP A 190 -21.19 -16.10 -8.24
CA ASP A 190 -19.85 -16.19 -8.78
C ASP A 190 -19.09 -17.28 -8.02
N LEU A 191 -18.79 -18.39 -8.71
CA LEU A 191 -18.12 -19.53 -8.09
C LEU A 191 -16.63 -19.28 -7.95
N PRO A 192 -16.02 -19.59 -6.78
CA PRO A 192 -14.61 -19.33 -6.54
C PRO A 192 -13.70 -20.26 -7.32
N LEU A 193 -12.51 -19.75 -7.65
CA LEU A 193 -11.38 -20.55 -8.10
C LEU A 193 -10.85 -21.44 -6.96
N PRO A 194 -10.00 -22.45 -7.24
CA PRO A 194 -9.47 -23.34 -6.23
C PRO A 194 -8.77 -22.59 -5.10
N GLY A 195 -9.09 -22.94 -3.87
CA GLY A 195 -8.43 -22.44 -2.68
C GLY A 195 -7.10 -23.14 -2.38
N ILE A 196 -6.50 -22.81 -1.25
CA ILE A 196 -5.18 -23.33 -0.85
C ILE A 196 -5.20 -24.87 -0.74
N GLU A 197 -6.26 -25.44 -0.14
CA GLU A 197 -6.36 -26.87 0.07
C GLU A 197 -6.52 -27.66 -1.22
N GLU A 198 -7.34 -27.15 -2.16
CA GLU A 198 -7.50 -27.78 -3.47
C GLU A 198 -6.20 -27.69 -4.29
N ILE A 199 -5.50 -26.55 -4.23
CA ILE A 199 -4.18 -26.41 -4.88
C ILE A 199 -3.13 -27.30 -4.23
N ARG A 200 -3.18 -27.53 -2.92
CA ARG A 200 -2.30 -28.48 -2.23
C ARG A 200 -2.52 -29.89 -2.75
N GLN A 201 -3.74 -30.32 -2.94
CA GLN A 201 -4.08 -31.62 -3.54
C GLN A 201 -3.53 -31.74 -4.98
N GLU A 202 -3.60 -30.66 -5.76
CA GLU A 202 -3.02 -30.62 -7.10
C GLU A 202 -1.49 -30.72 -7.07
N LEU A 203 -0.84 -30.10 -6.09
CA LEU A 203 0.62 -30.20 -5.88
C LEU A 203 1.01 -31.63 -5.47
N ASP A 204 0.29 -32.26 -4.54
CA ASP A 204 0.52 -33.64 -4.12
C ASP A 204 0.38 -34.60 -5.32
N THR A 205 -0.63 -34.37 -6.16
CA THR A 205 -0.83 -35.15 -7.40
C THR A 205 0.33 -34.95 -8.35
N ALA A 206 0.79 -33.73 -8.57
CA ALA A 206 1.92 -33.44 -9.45
C ALA A 206 3.23 -34.05 -8.92
N LEU A 207 3.46 -34.02 -7.61
CA LEU A 207 4.59 -34.67 -6.94
C LEU A 207 4.54 -36.20 -7.07
N ALA A 208 3.36 -36.80 -6.89
CA ALA A 208 3.21 -38.25 -7.07
C ALA A 208 3.55 -38.69 -8.50
N VAL A 209 3.09 -37.95 -9.51
CA VAL A 209 3.43 -38.21 -10.93
C VAL A 209 4.93 -38.05 -11.16
N ARG A 210 5.56 -36.98 -10.66
CA ARG A 210 7.00 -36.76 -10.78
C ARG A 210 7.80 -37.88 -10.10
N ASN A 211 7.44 -38.26 -8.89
CA ASN A 211 8.14 -39.29 -8.11
C ASN A 211 7.96 -40.68 -8.66
N SER A 212 6.87 -40.94 -9.41
CA SER A 212 6.70 -42.20 -10.11
C SER A 212 7.56 -42.31 -11.39
N SER A 213 8.01 -41.20 -11.95
CA SER A 213 8.78 -41.12 -13.19
C SER A 213 10.27 -40.84 -12.97
N GLY A 214 10.72 -40.53 -11.75
CA GLY A 214 12.09 -40.14 -11.42
C GLY A 214 12.82 -41.16 -10.56
N ASP A 215 14.16 -41.15 -10.64
CA ASP A 215 15.01 -42.09 -9.90
C ASP A 215 15.12 -41.72 -8.39
N THR A 216 14.91 -40.45 -8.02
CA THR A 216 14.97 -39.95 -6.64
C THR A 216 13.68 -39.25 -6.26
N PRO A 217 13.06 -39.57 -5.11
CA PRO A 217 11.87 -38.85 -4.64
C PRO A 217 12.23 -37.39 -4.32
N LEU A 218 11.41 -36.47 -4.80
CA LEU A 218 11.54 -35.07 -4.50
C LEU A 218 10.74 -34.73 -3.23
N GLU A 219 11.44 -34.35 -2.16
CA GLU A 219 10.82 -33.82 -0.96
C GLU A 219 10.88 -32.30 -0.98
N ILE A 220 9.77 -31.65 -0.63
CA ILE A 220 9.64 -30.21 -0.64
C ILE A 220 9.52 -29.71 0.81
N ALA A 221 10.36 -28.73 1.19
CA ALA A 221 10.24 -28.08 2.48
C ALA A 221 8.93 -27.25 2.55
N PRO A 222 8.28 -27.16 3.73
CA PRO A 222 7.00 -26.45 3.89
C PRO A 222 7.02 -25.00 3.40
N GLU A 223 8.15 -24.31 3.52
CA GLU A 223 8.32 -22.92 3.05
C GLU A 223 8.30 -22.83 1.51
N ILE A 224 8.84 -23.86 0.83
CA ILE A 224 8.84 -23.95 -0.63
C ILE A 224 7.46 -24.36 -1.12
N GLU A 225 6.81 -25.29 -0.44
CA GLU A 225 5.43 -25.70 -0.69
C GLU A 225 4.49 -24.49 -0.68
N GLU A 226 4.54 -23.67 0.36
CA GLU A 226 3.72 -22.45 0.45
C GLU A 226 3.99 -21.47 -0.70
N LYS A 227 5.24 -21.34 -1.15
CA LYS A 227 5.60 -20.51 -2.31
C LYS A 227 5.01 -21.07 -3.62
N LEU A 228 5.09 -22.39 -3.84
CA LEU A 228 4.52 -23.03 -5.02
C LEU A 228 3.00 -22.85 -5.06
N ILE A 229 2.32 -23.08 -3.95
CA ILE A 229 0.87 -22.87 -3.82
C ILE A 229 0.52 -21.41 -4.15
N LYS A 230 1.20 -20.42 -3.54
CA LYS A 230 0.99 -18.99 -3.84
C LYS A 230 1.26 -18.66 -5.32
N GLY A 231 2.22 -19.33 -5.93
CA GLY A 231 2.57 -19.15 -7.35
C GLY A 231 1.44 -19.52 -8.30
N VAL A 232 0.60 -20.50 -7.96
CA VAL A 232 -0.48 -21.00 -8.83
C VAL A 232 -1.89 -20.60 -8.35
N LEU A 233 -2.06 -20.04 -7.15
CA LEU A 233 -3.35 -19.49 -6.71
C LEU A 233 -3.88 -18.50 -7.74
N GLY A 234 -5.20 -18.57 -8.03
CA GLY A 234 -5.85 -17.76 -9.06
C GLY A 234 -5.82 -18.37 -10.46
N LEU A 235 -5.21 -19.54 -10.63
CA LEU A 235 -5.38 -20.40 -11.81
C LEU A 235 -6.55 -21.37 -11.58
N THR A 236 -7.12 -21.88 -12.66
CA THR A 236 -8.02 -23.04 -12.59
C THR A 236 -7.26 -24.29 -12.14
N SER A 237 -7.94 -25.30 -11.56
CA SER A 237 -7.33 -26.57 -11.14
C SER A 237 -6.53 -27.21 -12.26
N ARG A 238 -7.05 -27.19 -13.49
CA ARG A 238 -6.38 -27.73 -14.67
C ARG A 238 -5.11 -26.97 -15.06
N GLU A 239 -5.15 -25.64 -15.00
CA GLU A 239 -3.98 -24.79 -15.27
C GLU A 239 -2.94 -24.94 -14.15
N ALA A 240 -3.38 -24.93 -12.89
CA ALA A 240 -2.49 -25.10 -11.73
C ALA A 240 -1.76 -26.46 -11.79
N ARG A 241 -2.48 -27.56 -12.08
CA ARG A 241 -1.88 -28.88 -12.24
C ARG A 241 -0.82 -28.90 -13.34
N LYS A 242 -1.10 -28.33 -14.52
CA LYS A 242 -0.15 -28.26 -15.62
C LYS A 242 1.07 -27.40 -15.29
N ALA A 243 0.86 -26.25 -14.68
CA ALA A 243 1.93 -25.37 -14.25
C ALA A 243 2.84 -26.04 -13.22
N LEU A 244 2.27 -26.71 -12.21
CA LEU A 244 3.02 -27.47 -11.22
C LEU A 244 3.79 -28.63 -11.84
N GLN A 245 3.16 -29.40 -12.72
CA GLN A 245 3.87 -30.49 -13.44
C GLN A 245 5.06 -29.96 -14.25
N LEU A 246 4.89 -28.85 -14.98
CA LEU A 246 5.96 -28.20 -15.73
C LEU A 246 7.09 -27.72 -14.82
N ALA A 247 6.75 -27.10 -13.69
CA ALA A 247 7.72 -26.58 -12.74
C ALA A 247 8.53 -27.68 -12.03
N LEU A 248 7.96 -28.86 -11.84
CA LEU A 248 8.59 -30.00 -11.15
C LEU A 248 9.29 -30.97 -12.10
N GLN A 249 9.02 -30.91 -13.39
CA GLN A 249 9.53 -31.87 -14.39
C GLN A 249 11.05 -31.83 -14.50
N GLY A 250 11.70 -32.99 -14.34
CA GLY A 250 13.15 -33.17 -14.55
C GLY A 250 14.03 -32.42 -13.52
N ARG A 251 13.49 -32.00 -12.38
CA ARG A 251 14.22 -31.31 -11.34
C ARG A 251 14.42 -32.21 -10.12
N ASP A 252 15.62 -32.15 -9.53
CA ASP A 252 15.95 -32.83 -8.28
C ASP A 252 15.73 -31.93 -7.05
N MET A 253 15.54 -30.65 -7.26
CA MET A 253 15.20 -29.67 -6.23
C MET A 253 14.38 -28.52 -6.84
N VAL A 254 13.53 -27.93 -6.02
CA VAL A 254 12.74 -26.75 -6.42
C VAL A 254 13.59 -25.50 -6.19
N ASP A 255 13.88 -24.81 -7.26
CA ASP A 255 14.68 -23.57 -7.30
C ASP A 255 13.85 -22.34 -7.65
N ASP A 256 14.50 -21.17 -7.67
CA ASP A 256 13.88 -19.91 -8.08
C ASP A 256 13.38 -19.95 -9.54
N ASP A 257 13.96 -20.78 -10.40
CA ASP A 257 13.52 -20.90 -11.80
C ASP A 257 12.22 -21.70 -11.92
N ALA A 258 11.99 -22.70 -11.07
CA ALA A 258 10.70 -23.38 -10.97
C ALA A 258 9.59 -22.38 -10.61
N PHE A 259 9.85 -21.50 -9.63
CA PHE A 259 8.90 -20.47 -9.23
C PHE A 259 8.63 -19.45 -10.35
N ARG A 260 9.67 -19.03 -11.11
CA ARG A 260 9.50 -18.14 -12.27
C ARG A 260 8.59 -18.72 -13.32
N LEU A 261 8.68 -20.04 -13.59
CA LEU A 261 7.79 -20.72 -14.53
C LEU A 261 6.33 -20.63 -14.08
N LEU A 262 6.06 -20.87 -12.79
CA LEU A 262 4.69 -20.77 -12.26
C LEU A 262 4.12 -19.36 -12.40
N VAL A 263 4.92 -18.34 -12.09
CA VAL A 263 4.51 -16.94 -12.25
C VAL A 263 4.30 -16.57 -13.71
N ALA A 264 5.12 -17.14 -14.63
CA ALA A 264 4.99 -16.89 -16.07
C ALA A 264 3.69 -17.47 -16.66
N GLU A 265 3.17 -18.58 -16.12
CA GLU A 265 1.88 -19.14 -16.55
C GLU A 265 0.72 -18.17 -16.34
N LYS A 266 0.77 -17.33 -15.26
CA LYS A 266 -0.22 -16.27 -15.04
C LYS A 266 -0.19 -15.16 -16.09
N ARG A 267 0.89 -15.02 -16.86
CA ARG A 267 1.01 -14.02 -17.93
C ARG A 267 -0.10 -14.15 -18.96
N HIS A 268 -0.51 -15.37 -19.30
CA HIS A 268 -1.57 -15.61 -20.27
C HIS A 268 -2.91 -14.96 -19.86
N LEU A 269 -3.19 -14.87 -18.55
CA LEU A 269 -4.40 -14.23 -18.03
C LEU A 269 -4.43 -12.71 -18.32
N VAL A 270 -3.25 -12.08 -18.43
CA VAL A 270 -3.10 -10.63 -18.65
C VAL A 270 -3.02 -10.26 -20.14
N GLN A 271 -2.59 -11.20 -21.00
CA GLN A 271 -2.30 -10.96 -22.43
C GLN A 271 -3.49 -10.46 -23.25
N GLY A 272 -4.71 -10.57 -22.75
CA GLY A 272 -5.91 -10.06 -23.40
C GLY A 272 -6.24 -8.58 -23.10
N SER A 273 -5.44 -7.88 -22.27
CA SER A 273 -5.69 -6.50 -21.86
C SER A 273 -4.59 -5.57 -22.36
N ASP A 274 -4.93 -4.57 -23.16
CA ASP A 274 -4.01 -3.51 -23.59
C ASP A 274 -3.63 -2.53 -22.46
N LEU A 275 -4.24 -2.64 -21.30
CA LEU A 275 -4.06 -1.75 -20.15
C LEU A 275 -3.14 -2.31 -19.09
N LEU A 276 -2.90 -3.61 -19.11
CA LEU A 276 -2.08 -4.32 -18.12
C LEU A 276 -0.83 -4.88 -18.78
N GLU A 277 0.31 -4.64 -18.15
CA GLU A 277 1.61 -5.13 -18.56
C GLU A 277 2.18 -6.04 -17.47
N PHE A 278 2.51 -7.26 -17.83
CA PHE A 278 3.13 -8.23 -16.93
C PHE A 278 4.65 -8.05 -16.94
N TYR A 279 5.24 -7.89 -15.75
CA TYR A 279 6.69 -7.72 -15.57
C TYR A 279 7.35 -8.99 -15.05
N ASP A 280 8.44 -9.38 -15.68
CA ASP A 280 9.30 -10.46 -15.18
C ASP A 280 10.08 -9.98 -13.94
N LEU A 281 10.17 -10.85 -12.94
CA LEU A 281 10.80 -10.54 -11.66
C LEU A 281 12.30 -10.89 -11.69
N GLU A 282 13.09 -10.08 -12.36
CA GLU A 282 14.56 -10.26 -12.35
C GLU A 282 15.20 -9.65 -11.11
N GLU A 283 14.74 -8.47 -10.68
CA GLU A 283 15.31 -7.75 -9.55
C GLU A 283 14.69 -8.15 -8.22
N GLY A 284 15.52 -8.31 -7.20
CA GLY A 284 15.12 -8.59 -5.82
C GLY A 284 15.43 -7.46 -4.84
N VAL A 285 15.12 -7.67 -3.57
CA VAL A 285 15.39 -6.72 -2.49
C VAL A 285 16.88 -6.39 -2.35
N ARG A 286 17.77 -7.33 -2.75
CA ARG A 286 19.23 -7.14 -2.74
C ARG A 286 19.74 -6.19 -3.83
N ASP A 287 18.95 -6.01 -4.89
CA ASP A 287 19.25 -5.12 -6.00
C ASP A 287 18.91 -3.65 -5.74
N VAL A 288 18.18 -3.40 -4.66
CA VAL A 288 17.83 -2.06 -4.18
C VAL A 288 18.86 -1.64 -3.13
N GLY A 289 19.68 -0.64 -3.43
CA GLY A 289 20.61 -0.08 -2.45
C GLY A 289 19.86 0.77 -1.41
N GLY A 290 20.21 0.62 -0.11
CA GLY A 290 19.57 1.35 0.97
C GLY A 290 18.11 0.98 1.22
N LEU A 291 17.29 1.95 1.64
CA LEU A 291 15.84 1.84 1.92
C LEU A 291 15.49 0.80 3.01
N GLU A 292 16.31 0.65 4.04
CA GLU A 292 16.20 -0.41 5.05
C GLU A 292 14.86 -0.39 5.78
N VAL A 293 14.35 0.80 6.16
CA VAL A 293 13.05 0.93 6.85
C VAL A 293 11.90 0.42 6.01
N LEU A 294 11.94 0.74 4.72
CA LEU A 294 10.93 0.27 3.77
C LEU A 294 11.06 -1.24 3.56
N LYS A 295 12.27 -1.77 3.42
CA LYS A 295 12.51 -3.21 3.28
C LYS A 295 12.03 -4.00 4.50
N ASP A 296 12.30 -3.52 5.70
CA ASP A 296 11.86 -4.16 6.94
C ASP A 296 10.34 -4.11 7.09
N TRP A 297 9.74 -2.98 6.74
CA TRP A 297 8.29 -2.86 6.72
C TRP A 297 7.64 -3.82 5.72
N LEU A 298 8.21 -3.97 4.53
CA LEU A 298 7.73 -4.92 3.51
C LEU A 298 7.85 -6.37 3.99
N ARG A 299 8.96 -6.75 4.66
CA ARG A 299 9.11 -8.10 5.25
C ARG A 299 8.01 -8.38 6.27
N GLN A 300 7.73 -7.42 7.16
CA GLN A 300 6.65 -7.56 8.14
C GLN A 300 5.27 -7.69 7.48
N ARG A 301 5.04 -6.99 6.35
CA ARG A 301 3.77 -7.08 5.60
C ARG A 301 3.66 -8.38 4.80
N ALA A 302 4.78 -8.95 4.36
CA ALA A 302 4.78 -10.26 3.69
C ALA A 302 4.20 -11.37 4.59
N GLU A 303 4.50 -11.32 5.90
CA GLU A 303 3.95 -12.25 6.89
C GLU A 303 2.42 -12.19 7.00
N ALA A 304 1.81 -11.04 6.72
CA ALA A 304 0.34 -10.88 6.77
C ALA A 304 -0.39 -11.58 5.59
N PHE A 305 0.33 -12.07 4.59
CA PHE A 305 -0.23 -12.89 3.49
C PHE A 305 -0.12 -14.39 3.75
N THR A 306 0.33 -14.82 4.93
CA THR A 306 0.39 -16.22 5.32
C THR A 306 -0.96 -16.72 5.85
N GLU A 307 -1.20 -18.02 5.76
CA GLU A 307 -2.41 -18.63 6.30
C GLU A 307 -2.53 -18.46 7.81
N ARG A 308 -1.41 -18.58 8.53
CA ARG A 308 -1.34 -18.31 9.98
C ARG A 308 -1.83 -16.90 10.34
N ALA A 309 -1.50 -15.89 9.54
CA ALA A 309 -1.97 -14.52 9.76
C ALA A 309 -3.49 -14.43 9.55
N ARG A 310 -4.02 -15.13 8.55
CA ARG A 310 -5.45 -15.21 8.27
C ARG A 310 -6.23 -15.88 9.40
N GLU A 311 -5.73 -16.98 9.94
CA GLU A 311 -6.32 -17.67 11.11
C GLU A 311 -6.37 -16.77 12.35
N GLN A 312 -5.40 -15.88 12.51
CA GLN A 312 -5.35 -14.90 13.61
C GLN A 312 -6.22 -13.66 13.34
N GLY A 313 -6.93 -13.60 12.22
CA GLY A 313 -7.78 -12.46 11.86
C GLY A 313 -7.01 -11.20 11.46
N ILE A 314 -5.73 -11.32 11.04
CA ILE A 314 -4.93 -10.19 10.58
C ILE A 314 -5.45 -9.76 9.20
N PRO A 315 -5.82 -8.48 9.02
CA PRO A 315 -6.34 -8.01 7.74
C PRO A 315 -5.27 -8.02 6.66
N LEU A 316 -5.66 -8.32 5.42
CA LEU A 316 -4.76 -8.28 4.28
C LEU A 316 -4.22 -6.87 4.04
N PRO A 317 -2.89 -6.72 3.86
CA PRO A 317 -2.30 -5.43 3.50
C PRO A 317 -2.85 -4.92 2.17
N LYS A 318 -3.10 -3.61 2.11
CA LYS A 318 -3.67 -2.96 0.93
C LYS A 318 -2.60 -2.50 -0.04
N GLY A 319 -1.54 -1.91 0.45
CA GLY A 319 -0.46 -1.42 -0.38
C GLY A 319 0.26 -0.23 0.19
N LEU A 320 1.18 0.30 -0.58
CA LEU A 320 2.01 1.45 -0.22
C LEU A 320 2.07 2.49 -1.35
N LEU A 321 2.26 3.75 -0.96
CA LEU A 321 2.57 4.84 -1.88
C LEU A 321 4.02 5.30 -1.65
N LEU A 322 4.83 5.22 -2.71
CA LEU A 322 6.21 5.71 -2.76
C LEU A 322 6.25 7.11 -3.35
N LEU A 323 6.45 8.09 -2.51
CA LEU A 323 6.65 9.46 -2.92
C LEU A 323 8.14 9.80 -2.83
N GLY A 324 8.69 10.53 -3.77
CA GLY A 324 10.09 10.96 -3.64
C GLY A 324 10.74 11.43 -4.93
N VAL A 325 12.02 11.73 -4.82
CA VAL A 325 12.82 12.29 -5.91
C VAL A 325 12.93 11.28 -7.06
N GLN A 326 12.89 11.78 -8.29
CA GLN A 326 13.04 10.97 -9.50
C GLN A 326 14.42 10.28 -9.51
N GLY A 327 14.47 9.04 -10.01
CA GLY A 327 15.74 8.29 -10.10
C GLY A 327 16.23 7.68 -8.77
N CYS A 328 15.45 7.74 -7.68
CA CYS A 328 15.83 7.19 -6.37
C CYS A 328 15.29 5.77 -6.11
N GLY A 329 14.99 4.99 -7.14
CA GLY A 329 14.69 3.56 -7.02
C GLY A 329 13.23 3.20 -6.69
N LYS A 330 12.24 4.13 -6.82
CA LYS A 330 10.82 3.84 -6.54
C LYS A 330 10.27 2.70 -7.39
N SER A 331 10.45 2.74 -8.70
CA SER A 331 9.99 1.69 -9.64
C SER A 331 10.73 0.37 -9.44
N LEU A 332 12.03 0.42 -9.09
CA LEU A 332 12.81 -0.76 -8.72
C LEU A 332 12.28 -1.38 -7.42
N THR A 333 11.82 -0.56 -6.47
CA THR A 333 11.21 -1.03 -5.23
C THR A 333 9.90 -1.77 -5.49
N ALA A 334 9.08 -1.34 -6.47
CA ALA A 334 7.86 -2.06 -6.85
C ALA A 334 8.18 -3.49 -7.32
N ARG A 335 9.21 -3.66 -8.17
CA ARG A 335 9.67 -4.97 -8.63
C ARG A 335 10.23 -5.83 -7.48
N ALA A 336 11.06 -5.22 -6.64
CA ALA A 336 11.60 -5.90 -5.46
C ALA A 336 10.51 -6.32 -4.45
N THR A 337 9.43 -5.55 -4.34
CA THR A 337 8.27 -5.88 -3.50
C THR A 337 7.55 -7.12 -4.02
N ALA A 338 7.29 -7.20 -5.32
CA ALA A 338 6.63 -8.35 -5.93
C ALA A 338 7.46 -9.63 -5.73
N ARG A 339 8.77 -9.55 -5.88
CA ARG A 339 9.67 -10.69 -5.61
C ARG A 339 9.69 -11.08 -4.14
N LEU A 340 9.68 -10.11 -3.21
CA LEU A 340 9.64 -10.37 -1.77
C LEU A 340 8.35 -11.10 -1.36
N LEU A 341 7.22 -10.67 -1.92
CA LEU A 341 5.91 -11.28 -1.67
C LEU A 341 5.75 -12.62 -2.41
N SER A 342 6.60 -12.91 -3.36
CA SER A 342 6.46 -14.04 -4.31
C SER A 342 5.14 -13.95 -5.11
N PHE A 343 4.77 -12.75 -5.53
CA PHE A 343 3.57 -12.47 -6.31
C PHE A 343 3.94 -11.97 -7.72
N PRO A 344 3.14 -12.25 -8.75
CA PRO A 344 3.32 -11.64 -10.06
C PRO A 344 3.19 -10.12 -9.98
N LEU A 345 3.98 -9.42 -10.79
CA LEU A 345 3.93 -7.96 -10.92
C LEU A 345 3.15 -7.58 -12.18
N VAL A 346 2.09 -6.85 -12.00
CA VAL A 346 1.26 -6.33 -13.10
C VAL A 346 1.21 -4.82 -13.01
N ARG A 347 1.67 -4.14 -14.07
CA ARG A 347 1.61 -2.68 -14.17
C ARG A 347 0.32 -2.27 -14.86
N LEU A 348 -0.36 -1.28 -14.29
CA LEU A 348 -1.48 -0.60 -14.93
C LEU A 348 -0.97 0.63 -15.67
N ASP A 349 -1.23 0.70 -16.97
CA ASP A 349 -0.98 1.91 -17.75
C ASP A 349 -2.14 2.91 -17.57
N VAL A 350 -1.91 3.84 -16.64
CA VAL A 350 -2.89 4.89 -16.31
C VAL A 350 -3.10 5.85 -17.50
N ALA A 351 -2.09 6.06 -18.35
CA ALA A 351 -2.20 6.96 -19.49
C ALA A 351 -3.12 6.37 -20.57
N ASN A 352 -2.96 5.08 -20.88
CA ASN A 352 -3.85 4.39 -21.83
C ASN A 352 -5.29 4.25 -21.31
N LEU A 353 -5.46 4.07 -20.00
CA LEU A 353 -6.78 4.04 -19.37
C LEU A 353 -7.55 5.34 -19.61
N LEU A 354 -6.85 6.47 -19.67
CA LEU A 354 -7.41 7.81 -19.82
C LEU A 354 -7.61 8.25 -21.27
N SER A 355 -6.87 7.66 -22.21
CA SER A 355 -6.96 7.98 -23.65
C SER A 355 -8.23 7.45 -24.29
N SER A 356 -8.95 6.53 -23.65
CA SER A 356 -10.20 5.95 -24.13
C SER A 356 -11.39 6.91 -23.94
N ASP A 357 -12.43 6.75 -24.76
CA ASP A 357 -13.66 7.56 -24.72
C ASP A 357 -14.33 7.53 -23.34
N ARG A 358 -15.01 8.62 -22.97
CA ARG A 358 -15.54 8.92 -21.63
C ARG A 358 -16.40 7.84 -20.95
N GLY A 359 -17.01 6.92 -21.72
CA GLY A 359 -17.80 5.81 -21.15
C GLY A 359 -17.06 4.49 -21.05
N THR A 360 -15.94 4.36 -21.78
CA THR A 360 -15.12 3.15 -21.83
C THR A 360 -14.11 3.11 -20.70
N SER A 361 -13.56 4.23 -20.26
CA SER A 361 -12.54 4.30 -19.19
C SER A 361 -13.02 3.73 -17.85
N GLU A 362 -14.26 4.02 -17.44
CA GLU A 362 -14.81 3.47 -16.18
C GLU A 362 -15.10 1.96 -16.29
N ARG A 363 -15.52 1.48 -17.46
CA ARG A 363 -15.69 0.05 -17.71
C ARG A 363 -14.33 -0.64 -17.73
N ASN A 364 -13.39 -0.10 -18.48
CA ASN A 364 -12.04 -0.62 -18.58
C ASN A 364 -11.36 -0.73 -17.21
N LEU A 365 -11.49 0.28 -16.35
CA LEU A 365 -10.97 0.21 -14.98
C LEU A 365 -11.63 -0.93 -14.19
N ARG A 366 -12.94 -1.08 -14.26
CA ARG A 366 -13.64 -2.16 -13.56
C ARG A 366 -13.22 -3.53 -14.05
N ASP A 367 -13.03 -3.69 -15.36
CA ASP A 367 -12.62 -4.95 -15.96
C ASP A 367 -11.17 -5.29 -15.57
N VAL A 368 -10.27 -4.29 -15.55
CA VAL A 368 -8.91 -4.41 -15.04
C VAL A 368 -8.88 -4.83 -13.57
N LEU A 369 -9.67 -4.18 -12.73
CA LEU A 369 -9.71 -4.48 -11.31
C LEU A 369 -10.27 -5.89 -11.03
N ARG A 370 -11.29 -6.33 -11.76
CA ARG A 370 -11.78 -7.71 -11.73
C ARG A 370 -10.73 -8.71 -12.15
N LEU A 371 -10.00 -8.41 -13.24
CA LEU A 371 -8.91 -9.27 -13.70
C LEU A 371 -7.82 -9.38 -12.63
N MET A 372 -7.47 -8.28 -11.95
CA MET A 372 -6.52 -8.30 -10.84
C MET A 372 -7.00 -9.15 -9.66
N GLU A 373 -8.29 -9.14 -9.36
CA GLU A 373 -8.87 -10.02 -8.34
C GLU A 373 -8.81 -11.49 -8.75
N THR A 374 -8.98 -11.79 -10.04
CA THR A 374 -8.86 -13.15 -10.59
C THR A 374 -7.43 -13.67 -10.54
N ILE A 375 -6.44 -12.83 -10.86
CA ILE A 375 -5.01 -13.20 -10.87
C ILE A 375 -4.43 -13.31 -9.45
N ALA A 376 -5.13 -12.76 -8.44
CA ALA A 376 -4.62 -12.72 -7.07
C ALA A 376 -4.19 -14.13 -6.58
N PRO A 377 -3.10 -14.23 -5.78
CA PRO A 377 -2.33 -13.11 -5.22
C PRO A 377 -1.44 -12.41 -6.27
N ALA A 378 -1.41 -11.07 -6.26
CA ALA A 378 -0.66 -10.28 -7.23
C ALA A 378 -0.25 -8.90 -6.67
N VAL A 379 0.79 -8.30 -7.27
CA VAL A 379 1.15 -6.90 -7.02
C VAL A 379 0.66 -6.06 -8.20
N LEU A 380 -0.20 -5.09 -7.92
CA LEU A 380 -0.62 -4.07 -8.88
C LEU A 380 0.29 -2.86 -8.74
N TRP A 381 1.03 -2.55 -9.80
CA TRP A 381 1.94 -1.41 -9.85
C TRP A 381 1.32 -0.26 -10.64
N LEU A 382 1.20 0.90 -9.99
CA LEU A 382 0.76 2.17 -10.57
C LEU A 382 1.97 3.10 -10.62
N ASP A 383 2.58 3.24 -11.79
CA ASP A 383 3.76 4.10 -11.93
C ASP A 383 3.37 5.54 -12.26
N GLU A 384 4.04 6.49 -11.57
CA GLU A 384 3.89 7.93 -11.80
C GLU A 384 2.41 8.37 -11.84
N ILE A 385 1.66 8.00 -10.78
CA ILE A 385 0.21 8.24 -10.72
C ILE A 385 -0.16 9.71 -10.89
N GLU A 386 0.74 10.66 -10.54
CA GLU A 386 0.54 12.09 -10.73
C GLU A 386 0.39 12.50 -12.19
N LYS A 387 0.95 11.72 -13.14
CA LYS A 387 0.81 12.01 -14.57
C LYS A 387 -0.63 11.85 -15.06
N GLY A 388 -1.36 10.91 -14.47
CA GLY A 388 -2.79 10.77 -14.74
C GLY A 388 -3.62 11.99 -14.31
N PHE A 389 -3.08 12.84 -13.43
CA PHE A 389 -3.73 14.07 -12.96
C PHE A 389 -3.14 15.35 -13.58
N ALA A 390 -2.09 15.24 -14.39
CA ALA A 390 -1.35 16.40 -14.92
C ALA A 390 -2.14 17.28 -15.93
N GLY A 391 -3.35 16.87 -16.32
CA GLY A 391 -4.26 17.64 -17.19
C GLY A 391 -5.24 18.55 -16.46
N LEU A 392 -5.16 18.64 -15.13
CA LEU A 392 -6.13 19.32 -14.26
C LEU A 392 -5.89 20.85 -14.18
N GLY A 393 -5.70 21.51 -15.32
CA GLY A 393 -5.67 22.99 -15.39
C GLY A 393 -7.06 23.58 -15.60
N GLU A 394 -7.23 24.88 -15.29
CA GLU A 394 -8.52 25.61 -15.30
C GLU A 394 -9.33 25.52 -16.61
N GLU A 395 -8.75 25.03 -17.72
CA GLU A 395 -9.38 24.91 -19.02
C GLU A 395 -10.06 23.56 -19.31
N SER A 396 -9.90 22.52 -18.44
CA SER A 396 -10.30 21.12 -18.71
C SER A 396 -11.44 20.59 -17.83
N LYS A 397 -12.42 21.40 -17.46
CA LYS A 397 -13.53 21.05 -16.53
C LYS A 397 -14.28 19.71 -16.80
N GLY A 398 -14.14 19.14 -17.99
CA GLY A 398 -14.80 17.88 -18.35
C GLY A 398 -13.97 16.63 -18.06
N GLN A 399 -12.62 16.70 -18.15
CA GLN A 399 -11.71 15.58 -17.89
C GLN A 399 -11.52 15.39 -16.39
N ASP A 400 -11.51 16.47 -15.62
CA ASP A 400 -11.37 16.47 -14.16
C ASP A 400 -12.45 15.62 -13.46
N ALA A 401 -13.70 15.72 -13.93
CA ALA A 401 -14.82 14.97 -13.38
C ALA A 401 -14.75 13.45 -13.69
N VAL A 402 -14.16 13.07 -14.81
CA VAL A 402 -13.96 11.65 -15.19
C VAL A 402 -12.85 11.05 -14.33
N MET A 403 -11.73 11.78 -14.20
CA MET A 403 -10.61 11.35 -13.35
C MET A 403 -11.00 11.18 -11.90
N ALA A 404 -11.71 12.16 -11.32
CA ALA A 404 -12.19 12.06 -9.94
C ALA A 404 -13.09 10.84 -9.73
N ARG A 405 -13.92 10.47 -10.73
CA ARG A 405 -14.78 9.27 -10.66
C ARG A 405 -13.99 7.98 -10.80
N LEU A 406 -13.04 7.91 -11.75
CA LEU A 406 -12.17 6.74 -11.93
C LEU A 406 -11.38 6.44 -10.64
N PHE A 407 -10.74 7.47 -10.08
CA PHE A 407 -10.02 7.31 -8.82
C PHE A 407 -10.95 7.04 -7.64
N GLY A 408 -12.13 7.64 -7.59
CA GLY A 408 -13.14 7.29 -6.59
C GLY A 408 -13.52 5.82 -6.64
N SER A 409 -13.71 5.26 -7.83
CA SER A 409 -13.98 3.83 -8.04
C SER A 409 -12.80 2.96 -7.65
N PHE A 410 -11.58 3.35 -8.03
CA PHE A 410 -10.35 2.66 -7.63
C PHE A 410 -10.16 2.64 -6.10
N LEU A 411 -10.36 3.78 -5.45
CA LEU A 411 -10.23 3.88 -3.99
C LEU A 411 -11.30 3.06 -3.26
N THR A 412 -12.53 3.06 -3.76
CA THR A 412 -13.61 2.24 -3.23
C THR A 412 -13.27 0.75 -3.37
N TRP A 413 -12.72 0.36 -4.52
CA TRP A 413 -12.21 -1.00 -4.70
C TRP A 413 -11.09 -1.33 -3.72
N MET A 414 -10.09 -0.45 -3.53
CA MET A 414 -9.01 -0.65 -2.56
C MET A 414 -9.52 -0.84 -1.12
N GLU A 415 -10.60 -0.15 -0.75
CA GLU A 415 -11.21 -0.27 0.58
C GLU A 415 -11.98 -1.58 0.74
N GLY A 416 -12.71 -2.01 -0.31
CA GLY A 416 -13.66 -3.13 -0.26
C GLY A 416 -13.14 -4.46 -0.75
N ARG A 417 -11.95 -4.52 -1.39
CA ARG A 417 -11.42 -5.76 -1.95
C ARG A 417 -11.08 -6.79 -0.87
N LYS A 418 -11.26 -8.05 -1.24
CA LYS A 418 -11.06 -9.20 -0.36
C LYS A 418 -9.91 -10.09 -0.81
N GLN A 419 -9.55 -9.97 -2.09
CA GLN A 419 -8.50 -10.75 -2.70
C GLN A 419 -7.11 -10.16 -2.34
N PRO A 420 -6.07 -11.00 -2.21
CA PRO A 420 -4.72 -10.59 -1.85
C PRO A 420 -4.01 -9.88 -3.02
N VAL A 421 -4.47 -8.69 -3.36
CA VAL A 421 -3.80 -7.81 -4.32
C VAL A 421 -3.06 -6.72 -3.53
N PHE A 422 -1.75 -6.61 -3.68
CA PHE A 422 -0.96 -5.58 -3.02
C PHE A 422 -0.68 -4.43 -4.00
N VAL A 423 -1.10 -3.23 -3.67
CA VAL A 423 -0.93 -2.06 -4.56
C VAL A 423 0.37 -1.32 -4.23
N VAL A 424 1.23 -1.15 -5.22
CA VAL A 424 2.41 -0.29 -5.13
C VAL A 424 2.24 0.88 -6.07
N ALA A 425 2.00 2.07 -5.53
CA ALA A 425 1.90 3.29 -6.30
C ALA A 425 3.18 4.13 -6.16
N THR A 426 3.63 4.75 -7.24
CA THR A 426 4.78 5.67 -7.23
C THR A 426 4.36 7.07 -7.64
N ALA A 427 4.97 8.09 -7.05
CA ALA A 427 4.76 9.48 -7.44
C ALA A 427 6.06 10.30 -7.30
N ASN A 428 6.28 11.23 -8.26
CA ASN A 428 7.40 12.17 -8.24
C ASN A 428 6.99 13.56 -7.76
N SER A 429 5.70 13.84 -7.69
CA SER A 429 5.15 15.13 -7.28
C SER A 429 3.87 14.94 -6.47
N VAL A 430 3.63 15.83 -5.54
CA VAL A 430 2.40 15.87 -4.73
C VAL A 430 1.39 16.90 -5.22
N ALA A 431 1.82 17.84 -6.05
CA ALA A 431 1.02 18.98 -6.46
C ALA A 431 -0.30 18.56 -7.15
N ASN A 432 -0.27 17.47 -7.89
CA ASN A 432 -1.40 16.98 -8.67
C ASN A 432 -2.09 15.76 -8.04
N LEU A 433 -1.67 15.29 -6.86
CA LEU A 433 -2.29 14.13 -6.21
C LEU A 433 -3.58 14.52 -5.48
N PRO A 434 -4.70 13.83 -5.71
CA PRO A 434 -5.93 14.06 -4.97
C PRO A 434 -5.71 13.85 -3.46
N PRO A 435 -6.21 14.76 -2.60
CA PRO A 435 -6.09 14.62 -1.15
C PRO A 435 -6.67 13.30 -0.62
N GLU A 436 -7.63 12.74 -1.35
CA GLU A 436 -8.27 11.45 -1.03
C GLU A 436 -7.29 10.29 -1.04
N LEU A 437 -6.30 10.25 -1.94
CA LEU A 437 -5.26 9.22 -1.98
C LEU A 437 -4.38 9.21 -0.73
N LEU A 438 -4.22 10.38 -0.12
CA LEU A 438 -3.34 10.60 1.02
C LEU A 438 -4.03 10.31 2.38
N ARG A 439 -5.33 9.99 2.36
CA ARG A 439 -6.07 9.62 3.59
C ARG A 439 -5.66 8.24 4.08
N ARG A 440 -5.45 8.14 5.39
CA ARG A 440 -5.18 6.85 6.06
C ARG A 440 -6.31 5.86 5.83
N GLY A 441 -5.95 4.58 5.64
CA GLY A 441 -6.90 3.47 5.43
C GLY A 441 -7.07 3.06 3.97
N ARG A 442 -6.48 3.79 3.01
CA ARG A 442 -6.41 3.43 1.58
C ARG A 442 -5.11 2.74 1.26
N PHE A 443 -3.99 3.42 1.43
CA PHE A 443 -2.68 2.79 1.54
C PHE A 443 -2.39 2.51 3.02
N ASP A 444 -1.67 1.43 3.30
CA ASP A 444 -1.24 1.09 4.65
C ASP A 444 -0.19 2.08 5.13
N GLU A 445 0.69 2.53 4.22
CA GLU A 445 1.74 3.48 4.54
C GLU A 445 2.13 4.35 3.33
N LEU A 446 2.55 5.58 3.61
CA LEU A 446 3.14 6.51 2.65
C LEU A 446 4.63 6.63 2.96
N PHE A 447 5.49 6.25 2.02
CA PHE A 447 6.93 6.35 2.18
C PHE A 447 7.53 7.47 1.35
N PHE A 448 8.43 8.21 1.95
CA PHE A 448 9.24 9.19 1.25
C PHE A 448 10.62 8.62 0.93
N VAL A 449 10.94 8.56 -0.36
CA VAL A 449 12.23 8.13 -0.89
C VAL A 449 13.03 9.37 -1.27
N ASP A 450 14.00 9.71 -0.46
CA ASP A 450 14.88 10.86 -0.68
C ASP A 450 16.09 10.48 -1.55
N LEU A 451 16.94 11.46 -1.86
CA LEU A 451 18.25 11.22 -2.45
C LEU A 451 19.10 10.33 -1.53
N PRO A 452 19.89 9.41 -2.09
CA PRO A 452 20.65 8.44 -1.31
C PRO A 452 21.71 9.12 -0.44
N ASN A 453 21.80 8.67 0.82
CA ASN A 453 22.85 9.06 1.75
C ASN A 453 24.20 8.43 1.35
N TYR A 454 25.29 8.77 2.06
CA TYR A 454 26.64 8.27 1.77
C TYR A 454 26.70 6.73 1.67
N HIS A 455 26.13 6.02 2.63
CA HIS A 455 26.17 4.56 2.66
C HIS A 455 25.33 3.94 1.54
N GLU A 456 24.16 4.51 1.28
CA GLU A 456 23.33 4.09 0.16
C GLU A 456 24.01 4.31 -1.19
N ARG A 457 24.76 5.41 -1.36
CA ARG A 457 25.55 5.64 -2.57
C ARG A 457 26.65 4.60 -2.76
N LEU A 458 27.33 4.18 -1.66
CA LEU A 458 28.27 3.07 -1.70
C LEU A 458 27.61 1.77 -2.16
N ASP A 459 26.49 1.42 -1.54
CA ASP A 459 25.74 0.21 -1.88
C ASP A 459 25.29 0.24 -3.35
N ILE A 460 24.73 1.36 -3.83
CA ILE A 460 24.26 1.53 -5.21
C ILE A 460 25.40 1.37 -6.21
N LEU A 461 26.54 2.03 -5.99
CA LEU A 461 27.71 1.90 -6.86
C LEU A 461 28.23 0.45 -6.89
N GLY A 462 28.29 -0.21 -5.73
CA GLY A 462 28.68 -1.62 -5.62
C GLY A 462 27.74 -2.56 -6.37
N ILE A 463 26.43 -2.35 -6.25
CA ILE A 463 25.39 -3.14 -6.95
C ILE A 463 25.55 -2.96 -8.47
N HIS A 464 25.67 -1.74 -8.97
CA HIS A 464 25.76 -1.49 -10.40
C HIS A 464 27.06 -1.99 -11.05
N LEU A 465 28.17 -1.97 -10.33
CA LEU A 465 29.41 -2.62 -10.77
C LEU A 465 29.27 -4.15 -10.77
N GLY A 466 28.74 -4.73 -9.69
CA GLY A 466 28.54 -6.16 -9.53
C GLY A 466 27.62 -6.76 -10.58
N LYS A 467 26.48 -6.12 -10.88
CA LYS A 467 25.55 -6.54 -11.94
C LYS A 467 26.20 -6.62 -13.33
N ARG A 468 27.28 -5.86 -13.55
CA ARG A 468 28.00 -5.80 -14.82
C ARG A 468 29.29 -6.63 -14.81
N GLY A 469 29.46 -7.50 -13.80
CA GLY A 469 30.59 -8.44 -13.69
C GLY A 469 31.91 -7.81 -13.19
N TRP A 470 31.87 -6.57 -12.74
CA TRP A 470 33.02 -5.92 -12.12
C TRP A 470 33.04 -6.20 -10.62
N LYS A 471 34.27 -6.37 -10.07
CA LYS A 471 34.43 -6.57 -8.61
C LYS A 471 34.51 -5.19 -7.93
N PRO A 472 33.51 -4.85 -7.10
CA PRO A 472 33.46 -3.53 -6.42
C PRO A 472 34.72 -3.25 -5.57
N GLU A 473 35.28 -4.31 -4.99
CA GLU A 473 36.46 -4.21 -4.09
C GLU A 473 37.75 -3.72 -4.80
N LYS A 474 37.77 -3.69 -6.13
CA LYS A 474 38.89 -3.18 -6.91
C LYS A 474 38.89 -1.66 -7.06
N TYR A 475 37.81 -0.98 -6.65
CA TYR A 475 37.63 0.46 -6.81
C TYR A 475 37.46 1.13 -5.46
N ASP A 476 38.00 2.36 -5.36
CA ASP A 476 37.77 3.22 -4.20
C ASP A 476 36.38 3.87 -4.31
N LEU A 477 35.36 3.10 -3.95
CA LEU A 477 33.96 3.56 -4.00
C LEU A 477 33.66 4.60 -2.92
N GLU A 478 34.42 4.59 -1.80
CA GLU A 478 34.27 5.59 -0.74
C GLU A 478 34.62 6.98 -1.26
N ARG A 479 35.69 7.09 -2.04
CA ARG A 479 36.09 8.34 -2.65
C ARG A 479 35.04 8.88 -3.62
N ILE A 480 34.40 8.01 -4.42
CA ILE A 480 33.31 8.40 -5.34
C ILE A 480 32.07 8.80 -4.55
N ALA A 481 31.67 7.99 -3.57
CA ALA A 481 30.50 8.25 -2.75
C ALA A 481 30.61 9.58 -1.97
N ASN A 482 31.80 9.93 -1.46
CA ASN A 482 32.04 11.22 -0.81
C ASN A 482 31.83 12.41 -1.74
N ARG A 483 32.09 12.24 -3.04
CA ARG A 483 32.03 13.30 -4.05
C ARG A 483 30.72 13.32 -4.85
N THR A 484 29.77 12.41 -4.55
CA THR A 484 28.46 12.29 -5.21
C THR A 484 27.32 12.67 -4.30
N GLU A 485 27.53 13.59 -3.35
CA GLU A 485 26.45 14.14 -2.54
C GLU A 485 25.43 14.85 -3.44
N GLY A 486 24.14 14.53 -3.24
CA GLY A 486 23.04 15.08 -4.04
C GLY A 486 22.75 14.35 -5.34
N PHE A 487 23.49 13.28 -5.66
CA PHE A 487 23.18 12.44 -6.82
C PHE A 487 22.05 11.45 -6.52
N SER A 488 21.17 11.22 -7.49
CA SER A 488 20.16 10.16 -7.47
C SER A 488 20.78 8.79 -7.77
N GLY A 489 20.05 7.71 -7.48
CA GLY A 489 20.49 6.36 -7.81
C GLY A 489 20.72 6.14 -9.31
N ALA A 490 19.86 6.72 -10.14
CA ALA A 490 19.97 6.63 -11.59
C ALA A 490 21.24 7.36 -12.13
N GLU A 491 21.61 8.49 -11.54
CA GLU A 491 22.83 9.21 -11.91
C GLU A 491 24.08 8.45 -11.49
N LEU A 492 24.06 7.78 -10.34
CA LEU A 492 25.14 6.88 -9.91
C LEU A 492 25.30 5.69 -10.86
N GLU A 493 24.19 5.11 -11.32
CA GLU A 493 24.22 4.09 -12.38
C GLU A 493 24.83 4.64 -13.66
N GLN A 494 24.42 5.84 -14.09
CA GLN A 494 24.90 6.48 -15.30
C GLN A 494 26.40 6.74 -15.24
N ILE A 495 26.95 7.13 -14.08
CA ILE A 495 28.40 7.29 -13.89
C ILE A 495 29.14 5.98 -14.20
N VAL A 496 28.64 4.87 -13.65
CA VAL A 496 29.25 3.54 -13.89
C VAL A 496 29.18 3.16 -15.36
N VAL A 497 28.00 3.33 -16.00
CA VAL A 497 27.78 2.98 -17.41
C VAL A 497 28.64 3.85 -18.35
N ALA A 498 28.68 5.16 -18.12
CA ALA A 498 29.47 6.06 -18.94
C ALA A 498 30.99 5.77 -18.84
N ALA A 499 31.47 5.53 -17.63
CA ALA A 499 32.87 5.12 -17.42
C ALA A 499 33.22 3.81 -18.13
N MET A 500 32.28 2.84 -18.14
CA MET A 500 32.45 1.57 -18.86
C MET A 500 32.50 1.77 -20.39
N ILE A 501 31.61 2.62 -20.93
CA ILE A 501 31.58 2.93 -22.36
C ILE A 501 32.86 3.61 -22.78
N ASP A 502 33.33 4.60 -22.02
CA ASP A 502 34.58 5.34 -22.29
C ASP A 502 35.78 4.42 -22.28
N SER A 503 35.92 3.53 -21.27
CA SER A 503 37.04 2.58 -21.18
C SER A 503 36.97 1.54 -22.29
N PHE A 504 35.83 1.03 -22.65
CA PHE A 504 35.61 0.10 -23.75
C PHE A 504 35.98 0.72 -25.11
N GLY A 505 35.54 1.97 -25.35
CA GLY A 505 35.91 2.72 -26.58
C GLY A 505 37.44 2.95 -26.73
N GLN A 506 38.18 2.88 -25.63
CA GLN A 506 39.66 2.98 -25.61
C GLN A 506 40.35 1.59 -25.64
N GLY A 507 39.58 0.49 -25.73
CA GLY A 507 40.11 -0.87 -25.78
C GLY A 507 40.78 -1.33 -24.48
N ARG A 508 40.43 -0.76 -23.33
CA ARG A 508 41.02 -1.09 -22.03
C ARG A 508 39.95 -1.41 -20.97
N LEU A 509 40.38 -1.99 -19.88
CA LEU A 509 39.51 -2.28 -18.74
C LEU A 509 39.16 -0.98 -17.99
N LEU A 510 37.99 -1.00 -17.32
CA LEU A 510 37.50 0.05 -16.45
C LEU A 510 38.54 0.36 -15.33
N SER A 511 38.86 1.63 -15.14
CA SER A 511 39.76 2.13 -14.11
C SER A 511 39.02 3.08 -13.14
N GLN A 512 39.70 3.38 -12.01
CA GLN A 512 39.21 4.38 -11.05
C GLN A 512 39.05 5.77 -11.68
N ASP A 513 40.04 6.18 -12.52
CA ASP A 513 40.05 7.48 -13.18
C ASP A 513 38.87 7.66 -14.14
N ASP A 514 38.35 6.57 -14.76
CA ASP A 514 37.16 6.62 -15.63
C ASP A 514 35.91 6.94 -14.83
N LEU A 515 35.76 6.31 -13.68
CA LEU A 515 34.63 6.58 -12.78
C LEU A 515 34.68 8.02 -12.26
N GLU A 516 35.86 8.52 -11.88
CA GLU A 516 36.02 9.90 -11.41
C GLU A 516 35.74 10.92 -12.52
N LYS A 517 36.24 10.66 -13.72
CA LYS A 517 36.00 11.51 -14.90
C LYS A 517 34.52 11.57 -15.25
N SER A 518 33.87 10.42 -15.29
CA SER A 518 32.41 10.34 -15.55
C SER A 518 31.61 11.09 -14.50
N ARG A 519 32.00 10.96 -13.20
CA ARG A 519 31.38 11.70 -12.11
C ARG A 519 31.54 13.22 -12.29
N ASP A 520 32.70 13.70 -12.68
CA ASP A 520 32.97 15.14 -12.89
C ASP A 520 32.19 15.75 -14.07
N GLN A 521 31.78 14.91 -15.01
CA GLN A 521 30.95 15.29 -16.16
C GLN A 521 29.44 15.29 -15.88
N THR A 522 29.02 14.69 -14.77
CA THR A 522 27.59 14.55 -14.43
C THR A 522 27.17 15.65 -13.46
N VAL A 523 26.15 16.43 -13.83
CA VAL A 523 25.54 17.46 -12.97
C VAL A 523 24.38 16.82 -12.18
N PRO A 524 24.40 16.89 -10.82
CA PRO A 524 23.37 16.23 -10.03
C PRO A 524 21.98 16.88 -10.13
N LEU A 525 20.95 16.06 -10.12
CA LEU A 525 19.55 16.47 -10.16
C LEU A 525 19.19 17.43 -9.01
N SER A 526 19.83 17.25 -7.85
CA SER A 526 19.63 18.11 -6.69
C SER A 526 19.99 19.57 -6.93
N VAL A 527 20.86 19.85 -7.90
CA VAL A 527 21.23 21.20 -8.31
C VAL A 527 20.26 21.74 -9.34
N THR A 528 19.89 20.92 -10.34
CA THR A 528 19.00 21.34 -11.43
C THR A 528 17.54 21.47 -11.01
N MET A 529 17.12 20.78 -9.95
CA MET A 529 15.74 20.75 -9.44
C MET A 529 15.67 21.07 -7.93
N GLU A 530 16.55 21.92 -7.42
CA GLU A 530 16.68 22.21 -5.98
C GLU A 530 15.36 22.61 -5.32
N GLU A 531 14.60 23.52 -5.96
CA GLU A 531 13.33 24.01 -5.43
C GLU A 531 12.30 22.89 -5.29
N LYS A 532 12.14 22.06 -6.32
CA LYS A 532 11.16 20.94 -6.30
C LYS A 532 11.53 19.89 -5.27
N VAL A 533 12.81 19.56 -5.14
CA VAL A 533 13.28 18.61 -4.12
C VAL A 533 13.04 19.17 -2.72
N PHE A 534 13.24 20.48 -2.53
CA PHE A 534 12.99 21.13 -1.24
C PHE A 534 11.51 21.11 -0.87
N GLU A 535 10.61 21.51 -1.78
CA GLU A 535 9.16 21.49 -1.58
C GLU A 535 8.66 20.07 -1.24
N LEU A 536 9.16 19.07 -1.96
CA LEU A 536 8.79 17.68 -1.76
C LEU A 536 9.24 17.17 -0.37
N ARG A 537 10.44 17.52 0.05
CA ARG A 537 10.97 17.18 1.39
C ARG A 537 10.17 17.86 2.50
N GLU A 538 9.82 19.13 2.33
CA GLU A 538 9.03 19.88 3.29
C GLU A 538 7.64 19.25 3.45
N TRP A 539 6.97 18.96 2.34
CA TRP A 539 5.66 18.32 2.35
C TRP A 539 5.70 16.91 3.00
N ALA A 540 6.69 16.11 2.64
CA ALA A 540 6.83 14.73 3.11
C ALA A 540 7.21 14.64 4.59
N SER A 541 7.92 15.63 5.12
CA SER A 541 8.45 15.63 6.50
C SER A 541 7.39 15.41 7.58
N THR A 542 6.15 15.84 7.32
CA THR A 542 5.01 15.75 8.26
C THR A 542 3.99 14.69 7.91
N ARG A 543 4.07 14.08 6.71
CA ARG A 543 3.01 13.22 6.16
C ARG A 543 3.47 11.83 5.80
N CYS A 544 4.75 11.66 5.49
CA CYS A 544 5.30 10.39 5.02
C CYS A 544 6.27 9.81 6.03
N ARG A 545 6.33 8.49 6.08
CA ARG A 545 7.41 7.76 6.74
C ARG A 545 8.64 7.79 5.85
N ARG A 546 9.82 8.05 6.40
CA ARG A 546 11.06 7.98 5.63
C ARG A 546 11.36 6.53 5.26
N ALA A 547 11.72 6.29 4.00
CA ALA A 547 12.09 4.96 3.52
C ALA A 547 13.45 4.48 4.08
N THR A 548 14.31 5.44 4.42
CA THR A 548 15.61 5.23 5.07
C THR A 548 15.63 5.98 6.39
N LEU A 549 15.93 5.28 7.47
CA LEU A 549 16.58 5.88 8.63
C LEU A 549 18.06 5.68 8.39
N ASP A 550 18.88 6.65 8.76
CA ASP A 550 20.31 6.44 8.80
C ASP A 550 20.63 5.48 9.98
N SER A 551 20.18 4.23 9.79
CA SER A 551 20.22 3.18 10.82
C SER A 551 21.65 2.83 11.22
N ARG A 552 22.63 3.13 10.35
CA ARG A 552 24.04 2.95 10.65
C ARG A 552 24.53 4.04 11.61
N VAL A 553 24.10 5.28 11.40
CA VAL A 553 24.37 6.38 12.34
C VAL A 553 23.56 6.18 13.63
N THR A 554 22.32 5.74 13.54
CA THR A 554 21.51 5.42 14.73
C THR A 554 22.12 4.24 15.52
N LYS A 555 22.58 3.18 14.83
CA LYS A 555 23.33 2.08 15.48
C LYS A 555 24.67 2.51 16.05
N MET A 556 25.41 3.35 15.33
CA MET A 556 26.66 3.93 15.88
C MET A 556 26.38 4.76 17.13
N ILE A 557 25.31 5.56 17.12
CA ILE A 557 24.90 6.34 18.30
C ILE A 557 24.37 5.40 19.40
N GLU A 558 23.60 4.37 19.06
CA GLU A 558 23.10 3.37 20.02
C GLU A 558 24.25 2.50 20.56
N ASP A 559 25.20 2.09 19.73
CA ASP A 559 26.37 1.32 20.16
C ASP A 559 27.33 2.20 20.97
N GLU A 560 27.49 3.47 20.64
CA GLU A 560 28.19 4.45 21.44
C GLU A 560 27.48 4.70 22.78
N HIS A 561 26.15 4.86 22.80
CA HIS A 561 25.35 4.93 24.01
C HIS A 561 25.42 3.63 24.84
N ARG A 562 25.42 2.46 24.19
CA ARG A 562 25.56 1.17 24.85
C ARG A 562 26.94 0.97 25.41
N ARG A 563 28.01 1.41 24.73
CA ARG A 563 29.39 1.46 25.23
C ARG A 563 29.49 2.41 26.42
N LEU A 564 28.89 3.59 26.34
CA LEU A 564 28.88 4.57 27.41
C LEU A 564 28.03 4.14 28.61
N SER A 565 26.96 3.37 28.40
CA SER A 565 26.14 2.82 29.48
C SER A 565 26.66 1.51 30.09
N GLN A 566 27.60 0.84 29.45
CA GLN A 566 28.30 -0.36 29.95
C GLN A 566 29.63 -0.05 30.67
N ILE A 567 30.03 1.21 30.70
CA ILE A 567 31.13 1.65 31.58
C ILE A 567 30.56 1.62 32.99
N PRO A 568 31.09 0.75 33.90
CA PRO A 568 30.67 0.76 35.31
C PRO A 568 30.89 2.17 35.85
N LEU A 569 29.91 2.67 36.58
CA LEU A 569 30.06 3.85 37.42
C LEU A 569 30.93 3.46 38.63
N ASP A 570 32.19 3.09 38.37
CA ASP A 570 33.19 3.05 39.40
C ASP A 570 33.67 4.49 39.62
N ASP A 571 33.53 4.95 40.82
CA ASP A 571 33.69 6.31 41.33
C ASP A 571 35.15 6.84 41.25
N ASP A 572 36.09 6.14 40.56
CA ASP A 572 37.53 6.47 40.51
C ASP A 572 38.17 6.36 39.09
N GLY A 573 37.38 6.54 37.98
CA GLY A 573 37.95 6.69 36.62
C GLY A 573 38.31 8.13 36.29
N PRO A 574 39.29 8.42 35.38
CA PRO A 574 39.67 9.78 35.03
C PRO A 574 38.43 10.50 34.47
N ALA A 575 38.00 11.55 35.18
CA ALA A 575 36.84 12.37 34.87
C ALA A 575 36.78 12.76 33.39
N SER A 576 35.72 12.43 32.67
CA SER A 576 35.42 13.06 31.38
C SER A 576 35.55 14.56 31.56
N GLU A 577 36.35 15.22 30.70
CA GLU A 577 36.55 16.66 30.80
C GLU A 577 35.23 17.39 30.96
N SER A 578 35.09 18.12 32.07
CA SER A 578 33.87 18.88 32.32
C SER A 578 33.67 19.91 31.18
N TRP A 579 32.42 20.33 30.90
CA TRP A 579 32.21 21.36 29.89
C TRP A 579 33.10 22.61 30.09
N GLN A 580 33.49 22.89 31.33
CA GLN A 580 34.39 23.96 31.69
C GLN A 580 35.82 23.70 31.19
N GLN A 581 36.34 22.48 31.38
CA GLN A 581 37.66 22.07 30.88
C GLN A 581 37.72 22.10 29.36
N LEU A 582 36.69 21.60 28.68
CA LEU A 582 36.58 21.68 27.23
C LEU A 582 36.60 23.14 26.73
N ALA A 583 35.87 24.03 27.40
CA ALA A 583 35.86 25.44 27.04
C ALA A 583 37.20 26.14 27.33
N GLU A 584 37.90 25.80 28.41
CA GLU A 584 39.22 26.31 28.79
C GLU A 584 40.31 25.86 27.85
N HIS A 585 40.21 24.63 27.32
CA HIS A 585 41.12 24.11 26.27
C HIS A 585 40.80 24.61 24.87
N GLY A 586 39.93 25.59 24.71
CA GLY A 586 39.54 26.18 23.41
C GLY A 586 38.53 25.40 22.61
N GLN A 587 38.01 24.27 23.13
CA GLN A 587 36.97 23.44 22.50
C GLN A 587 35.59 23.93 22.89
N VAL A 588 35.30 25.23 22.73
CA VAL A 588 34.05 25.84 23.24
C VAL A 588 32.81 25.25 22.61
N ASN A 589 32.86 24.85 21.34
CA ASN A 589 31.76 24.18 20.66
C ASN A 589 31.36 22.86 21.36
N ALA A 590 32.34 22.04 21.72
CA ALA A 590 32.16 20.80 22.44
C ALA A 590 31.64 21.07 23.88
N GLY A 591 32.20 22.12 24.53
CA GLY A 591 31.78 22.56 25.84
C GLY A 591 30.32 23.00 25.90
N ILE A 592 29.83 23.75 24.89
CA ILE A 592 28.39 24.13 24.79
C ILE A 592 27.50 22.90 24.64
N VAL A 593 27.87 21.95 23.78
CA VAL A 593 27.10 20.72 23.58
C VAL A 593 27.08 19.88 24.85
N GLU A 594 28.21 19.76 25.56
CA GLU A 594 28.28 19.02 26.82
C GLU A 594 27.48 19.69 27.94
N PHE A 595 27.51 21.02 27.99
CA PHE A 595 26.67 21.80 28.90
C PHE A 595 25.18 21.54 28.65
N LEU A 596 24.72 21.58 27.40
CA LEU A 596 23.35 21.28 27.02
C LEU A 596 22.96 19.81 27.27
N ARG A 597 23.91 18.87 27.25
CA ARG A 597 23.67 17.48 27.64
C ARG A 597 23.36 17.36 29.14
N LYS A 598 24.06 18.12 29.94
CA LYS A 598 23.89 18.14 31.41
C LYS A 598 22.68 18.97 31.85
N PHE A 599 22.38 20.06 31.15
CA PHE A 599 21.33 21.04 31.48
C PHE A 599 20.39 21.19 30.27
N ASP A 600 19.52 20.19 30.07
CA ASP A 600 18.52 20.24 29.01
C ASP A 600 17.62 21.48 29.14
N THR A 601 17.28 22.14 28.06
CA THR A 601 16.48 23.36 28.02
C THR A 601 17.18 24.57 28.65
N THR A 602 18.30 24.96 28.08
CA THR A 602 19.10 26.10 28.53
C THR A 602 18.73 27.38 27.76
N THR A 603 18.47 28.47 28.49
CA THR A 603 18.15 29.78 27.85
C THR A 603 19.39 30.41 27.21
N PHE A 604 19.19 31.32 26.24
CA PHE A 604 20.28 32.11 25.69
C PHE A 604 21.02 32.95 26.76
N ALA A 605 20.27 33.46 27.78
CA ALA A 605 20.85 34.18 28.89
C ALA A 605 21.90 33.33 29.62
N THR A 606 21.56 32.09 29.97
CA THR A 606 22.44 31.16 30.65
C THR A 606 23.69 30.81 29.79
N ILE A 607 23.51 30.59 28.47
CA ILE A 607 24.63 30.35 27.59
C ILE A 607 25.58 31.56 27.56
N VAL A 608 25.07 32.77 27.45
CA VAL A 608 25.90 33.99 27.46
C VAL A 608 26.61 34.17 28.80
N GLU A 609 25.94 33.91 29.89
CA GLU A 609 26.55 33.99 31.24
C GLU A 609 27.70 32.99 31.41
N LYS A 610 27.53 31.74 31.00
CA LYS A 610 28.53 30.67 31.19
C LYS A 610 29.65 30.70 30.15
N PHE A 611 29.37 31.03 28.92
CA PHE A 611 30.31 30.91 27.81
C PHE A 611 30.81 32.26 27.26
N GLY A 612 30.13 33.38 27.61
CA GLY A 612 30.50 34.72 27.13
C GLY A 612 31.95 35.11 27.44
N LYS A 613 32.51 34.65 28.55
CA LYS A 613 33.92 34.91 28.98
C LYS A 613 34.96 34.32 28.03
N TYR A 614 34.63 33.25 27.27
CA TYR A 614 35.52 32.61 26.31
C TYR A 614 35.53 33.30 24.94
N PHE A 615 34.68 34.29 24.74
CA PHE A 615 34.57 35.05 23.49
C PHE A 615 34.75 36.55 23.75
N PRO A 616 35.97 37.05 23.87
CA PRO A 616 36.21 38.47 24.14
C PRO A 616 35.70 39.33 22.98
N GLY A 617 35.14 40.49 23.30
CA GLY A 617 34.65 41.47 22.35
C GLY A 617 33.36 42.16 22.79
N VAL A 618 33.03 43.28 22.15
CA VAL A 618 31.83 44.06 22.41
C VAL A 618 30.61 43.36 21.85
N GLY A 619 29.54 43.27 22.63
CA GLY A 619 28.28 42.60 22.30
C GLY A 619 27.38 43.40 21.35
N GLU A 620 27.78 43.59 20.10
CA GLU A 620 27.02 44.29 19.06
C GLU A 620 26.16 43.35 18.17
N GLN A 621 26.36 42.06 18.32
CA GLN A 621 25.70 41.07 17.47
C GLN A 621 24.41 40.52 18.14
N GLY A 622 23.49 40.14 17.31
CA GLY A 622 22.30 39.37 17.71
C GLY A 622 22.08 38.15 16.82
N LEU A 623 21.27 37.26 17.31
CA LEU A 623 20.74 36.12 16.55
C LEU A 623 19.26 36.29 16.30
N ALA A 624 18.83 36.16 15.05
CA ALA A 624 17.45 36.25 14.63
C ALA A 624 17.09 35.07 13.73
N LEU A 625 15.82 34.81 13.53
CA LEU A 625 15.38 33.79 12.59
C LEU A 625 15.69 34.24 11.15
N ARG A 626 16.21 33.33 10.33
CA ARG A 626 16.50 33.64 8.91
C ARG A 626 15.23 33.89 8.10
N SER A 627 14.12 33.26 8.47
CA SER A 627 12.79 33.46 7.86
C SER A 627 12.23 34.86 8.07
N ASP A 628 12.54 35.48 9.23
CA ASP A 628 12.19 36.86 9.55
C ASP A 628 13.26 37.45 10.49
N PRO A 629 14.19 38.28 9.99
CA PRO A 629 15.24 38.91 10.81
C PRO A 629 14.71 39.87 11.92
N ASN A 630 13.44 40.24 11.87
CA ASN A 630 12.81 41.00 12.93
C ASN A 630 12.40 40.16 14.15
N ILE A 631 12.46 38.81 14.04
CA ILE A 631 12.27 37.90 15.16
C ILE A 631 13.63 37.62 15.79
N VAL A 632 13.98 38.41 16.82
CA VAL A 632 15.26 38.34 17.50
C VAL A 632 15.21 37.32 18.63
N LEU A 633 16.10 36.33 18.59
CA LEU A 633 16.21 35.30 19.64
C LEU A 633 17.04 35.81 20.81
N TRP A 634 18.16 36.47 20.53
CA TRP A 634 19.01 37.11 21.53
C TRP A 634 19.83 38.24 20.93
N ALA A 635 20.21 39.18 21.79
CA ALA A 635 21.02 40.37 21.44
C ALA A 635 22.18 40.55 22.43
N GLY A 636 23.15 41.34 22.08
CA GLY A 636 24.30 41.61 22.95
C GLY A 636 25.36 40.52 22.96
N LEU A 637 25.46 39.74 21.87
CA LEU A 637 26.49 38.70 21.70
C LEU A 637 27.77 39.28 21.15
N SER A 638 28.94 38.75 21.59
CA SER A 638 30.21 38.96 20.89
C SER A 638 30.15 38.28 19.52
N GLN A 639 30.94 38.75 18.57
CA GLN A 639 30.95 38.16 17.22
C GLN A 639 31.26 36.67 17.24
N GLY A 640 32.25 36.22 18.02
CA GLY A 640 32.63 34.82 18.11
C GLY A 640 31.55 33.91 18.68
N LEU A 641 30.82 34.37 19.75
CA LEU A 641 29.75 33.59 20.34
C LEU A 641 28.51 33.49 19.40
N ALA A 642 28.19 34.60 18.72
CA ALA A 642 27.10 34.62 17.74
C ALA A 642 27.39 33.68 16.56
N GLU A 643 28.64 33.64 16.11
CA GLU A 643 29.12 32.74 15.03
C GLU A 643 29.06 31.27 15.46
N THR A 644 29.53 30.96 16.63
CA THR A 644 29.53 29.62 17.23
C THR A 644 28.11 29.08 17.38
N LEU A 645 27.19 29.86 17.97
CA LEU A 645 25.80 29.44 18.14
C LEU A 645 25.08 29.29 16.79
N ALA A 646 25.33 30.22 15.84
CA ALA A 646 24.73 30.11 14.51
C ALA A 646 25.21 28.84 13.79
N ASN A 647 26.49 28.47 13.91
CA ASN A 647 27.05 27.24 13.32
C ASN A 647 26.53 25.97 13.98
N LEU A 648 26.38 25.94 15.31
CA LEU A 648 25.82 24.82 16.05
C LEU A 648 24.35 24.58 15.68
N ILE A 649 23.57 25.65 15.49
CA ILE A 649 22.16 25.57 15.07
C ILE A 649 22.08 25.16 13.58
N ALA A 650 22.89 25.76 12.72
CA ALA A 650 22.93 25.41 11.28
C ALA A 650 23.35 23.96 11.03
N SER A 651 24.31 23.43 11.80
CA SER A 651 24.74 22.03 11.76
C SER A 651 23.78 21.06 12.46
N ARG A 652 22.66 21.54 12.99
CA ARG A 652 21.63 20.75 13.74
C ARG A 652 22.20 20.00 14.95
N ARG A 653 23.29 20.49 15.52
CA ARG A 653 23.82 19.99 16.80
C ARG A 653 23.05 20.54 17.99
N VAL A 654 22.44 21.71 17.80
CA VAL A 654 21.62 22.41 18.81
C VAL A 654 20.37 22.92 18.13
N TYR A 655 19.24 22.84 18.84
CA TYR A 655 17.95 23.26 18.34
C TYR A 655 17.37 24.39 19.19
N VAL A 656 16.66 25.30 18.54
CA VAL A 656 15.97 26.42 19.18
C VAL A 656 14.53 26.01 19.51
N HIS A 657 14.16 26.12 20.77
CA HIS A 657 12.81 25.80 21.27
C HIS A 657 12.12 27.05 21.79
N PRO A 658 10.85 27.31 21.41
CA PRO A 658 10.06 28.35 22.05
C PRO A 658 9.90 28.05 23.53
N VAL A 659 10.04 29.07 24.38
CA VAL A 659 9.82 28.96 25.82
C VAL A 659 9.01 30.16 26.33
N SER A 660 8.46 30.06 27.55
CA SER A 660 7.80 31.22 28.19
C SER A 660 8.82 32.28 28.58
N ALA A 661 8.47 33.54 28.46
CA ALA A 661 9.28 34.65 28.92
C ALA A 661 9.61 34.57 30.43
N ASP A 662 8.83 33.85 31.20
CA ASP A 662 9.06 33.62 32.62
C ASP A 662 10.37 32.84 32.91
N GLN A 663 10.85 32.04 31.97
CA GLN A 663 12.14 31.33 32.11
C GLN A 663 13.36 32.27 32.09
N TYR A 664 13.16 33.52 31.76
CA TYR A 664 14.19 34.58 31.77
C TYR A 664 14.13 35.49 32.99
N ARG A 665 13.40 35.12 34.06
CA ARG A 665 13.32 35.93 35.30
C ARG A 665 14.61 35.88 36.12
N GLU A 666 15.38 34.81 35.98
CA GLU A 666 16.67 34.64 36.66
C GLU A 666 17.82 34.71 35.64
N GLY A 667 18.85 35.49 35.89
CA GLY A 667 20.01 35.64 35.05
C GLY A 667 20.10 36.96 34.31
N LEU A 668 20.81 36.96 33.15
CA LEU A 668 20.98 38.17 32.32
C LEU A 668 19.64 38.66 31.78
N ALA A 669 19.45 39.98 31.87
CA ALA A 669 18.23 40.63 31.39
C ALA A 669 18.00 40.37 29.89
N PRO A 670 16.75 40.08 29.48
CA PRO A 670 16.42 39.87 28.07
C PRO A 670 16.68 41.15 27.24
N PRO A 671 16.80 41.01 25.90
CA PRO A 671 16.99 42.16 25.03
C PRO A 671 15.89 43.21 25.23
N LYS A 672 16.25 44.52 25.20
CA LYS A 672 15.30 45.64 25.31
C LYS A 672 14.46 45.78 24.02
N LEU A 673 13.75 44.75 23.67
CA LEU A 673 12.84 44.66 22.52
C LEU A 673 11.46 44.19 22.99
N PRO A 674 10.37 44.61 22.33
CA PRO A 674 9.04 44.14 22.70
C PRO A 674 8.96 42.62 22.60
N PRO A 675 8.43 41.91 23.61
CA PRO A 675 8.32 40.45 23.58
C PRO A 675 7.27 40.01 22.55
N VAL A 676 7.60 38.94 21.80
CA VAL A 676 6.70 38.29 20.86
C VAL A 676 6.20 37.02 21.52
N ALA A 677 4.91 37.01 21.92
CA ALA A 677 4.32 35.93 22.71
C ALA A 677 4.10 34.61 21.91
N SER A 678 3.87 34.72 20.63
CA SER A 678 3.69 33.56 19.72
C SER A 678 4.29 33.83 18.35
N MET A 679 4.58 32.79 17.60
CA MET A 679 5.10 32.90 16.24
C MET A 679 4.07 33.59 15.34
N PRO A 680 4.39 34.77 14.73
CA PRO A 680 3.46 35.46 13.85
C PRO A 680 3.22 34.71 12.55
N GLU A 681 2.03 34.82 11.96
CA GLU A 681 1.68 34.26 10.67
C GLU A 681 2.34 34.97 9.48
N GLY A 682 2.82 36.23 9.69
CA GLY A 682 3.53 37.05 8.71
C GLY A 682 4.81 37.68 9.27
N LYS A 683 5.55 38.45 8.44
CA LYS A 683 6.76 39.15 8.88
C LYS A 683 6.45 40.27 9.84
N LEU A 684 7.23 40.39 10.89
CA LEU A 684 7.09 41.47 11.86
C LEU A 684 7.48 42.84 11.24
N PRO A 685 6.71 43.90 11.45
CA PRO A 685 7.01 45.24 10.95
C PRO A 685 8.21 45.89 11.68
N ARG A 686 8.52 45.47 12.90
CA ARG A 686 9.61 45.94 13.73
C ARG A 686 10.27 44.83 14.52
N PRO A 687 11.57 44.96 14.88
CA PRO A 687 12.24 43.92 15.66
C PRO A 687 11.53 43.68 17.00
N GLY A 688 11.29 42.39 17.30
CA GLY A 688 10.75 41.91 18.57
C GLY A 688 11.55 40.73 19.10
N TRP A 689 11.62 40.63 20.43
CA TRP A 689 12.32 39.51 21.08
C TRP A 689 11.41 38.30 21.22
N PHE A 690 11.88 37.14 20.73
CA PHE A 690 11.18 35.87 20.85
C PHE A 690 11.87 34.98 21.89
N PRO A 691 11.22 34.69 23.05
CA PRO A 691 11.80 33.85 24.09
C PRO A 691 12.07 32.44 23.58
N ALA A 692 13.31 31.99 23.61
CA ALA A 692 13.72 30.68 23.14
C ALA A 692 14.84 30.09 24.00
N ALA A 693 14.88 28.77 24.08
CA ALA A 693 15.92 28.00 24.72
C ALA A 693 16.64 27.10 23.71
N LEU A 694 17.82 26.66 24.06
CA LEU A 694 18.63 25.72 23.29
C LEU A 694 18.52 24.33 23.87
N ARG A 695 18.35 23.32 23.02
CA ARG A 695 18.29 21.89 23.36
C ARG A 695 19.05 21.05 22.34
N LEU A 696 19.42 19.85 22.73
CA LEU A 696 20.02 18.86 21.82
C LEU A 696 18.99 18.09 20.99
N LEU A 697 17.73 18.03 21.43
CA LEU A 697 16.64 17.37 20.73
C LEU A 697 15.83 18.35 19.89
N PRO A 698 15.33 17.95 18.71
CA PRO A 698 14.47 18.80 17.89
C PRO A 698 13.13 19.09 18.58
N PRO A 699 12.50 20.26 18.32
CA PRO A 699 11.20 20.60 18.91
C PRO A 699 10.10 19.62 18.42
N PRO A 700 9.16 19.21 19.30
CA PRO A 700 8.04 18.35 18.93
C PRO A 700 7.12 19.05 17.92
N GLY A 701 6.55 18.28 16.97
CA GLY A 701 5.52 18.76 16.05
C GLY A 701 6.01 19.47 14.79
N GLY A 702 7.22 19.21 14.30
CA GLY A 702 7.65 19.68 12.97
C GLY A 702 7.98 21.18 12.86
N SER A 703 7.99 21.91 13.95
CA SER A 703 8.38 23.35 13.99
C SER A 703 9.88 23.59 13.78
N SER A 704 10.68 22.51 13.63
CA SER A 704 12.12 22.60 13.39
C SER A 704 12.48 23.36 12.09
N GLY A 705 11.59 23.39 11.09
CA GLY A 705 11.80 24.15 9.85
C GLY A 705 11.85 25.67 10.08
N ARG A 706 11.02 26.21 10.94
CA ARG A 706 10.96 27.65 11.23
C ARG A 706 12.08 28.13 12.16
N PHE A 707 12.57 27.27 13.07
CA PHE A 707 13.63 27.58 14.03
C PHE A 707 15.02 27.03 13.62
N GLY A 708 15.09 26.24 12.57
CA GLY A 708 16.30 25.52 12.16
C GLY A 708 17.38 26.38 11.48
N ARG A 709 17.09 27.64 11.13
CA ARG A 709 18.05 28.54 10.51
C ARG A 709 18.01 29.91 11.18
N VAL A 710 19.12 30.28 11.77
CA VAL A 710 19.32 31.60 12.37
C VAL A 710 20.27 32.43 11.49
N THR A 711 20.14 33.75 11.59
CA THR A 711 21.00 34.70 10.97
C THR A 711 21.61 35.67 12.00
N ARG A 712 22.83 36.12 11.78
CA ARG A 712 23.41 37.16 12.61
C ARG A 712 22.87 38.53 12.17
N ILE A 713 22.55 39.34 13.12
CA ILE A 713 22.10 40.71 12.90
C ILE A 713 23.01 41.70 13.70
N LYS A 714 23.26 42.90 13.16
CA LYS A 714 23.82 43.99 13.92
C LYS A 714 22.62 44.81 14.46
N LEU A 715 22.53 44.92 15.77
CA LEU A 715 21.54 45.81 16.40
C LEU A 715 22.27 47.16 16.59
N GLN A 716 21.80 48.18 15.86
CA GLN A 716 22.26 49.55 16.11
C GLN A 716 21.82 49.94 17.52
N SER A 717 22.75 50.23 18.38
CA SER A 717 22.52 50.88 19.67
C SER A 717 21.92 52.28 19.41
N LYS A 718 20.62 52.42 19.64
CA LYS A 718 20.00 53.71 19.87
C LYS A 718 19.83 53.92 21.37
#